data_2438173c6aa5c7e10efd6beba5110824
#
_entry.id   2438173c6aa5c7e10efd6beba5110824
#
_cell.length_a   1.000
_cell.length_b   1.000
_cell.length_c   1.000
_cell.angle_alpha   90.00
_cell.angle_beta   90.00
_cell.angle_gamma   90.00
#
_symmetry.space_group_name_H-M   'P 1'
#
loop_
_entity.id
_entity.type
_entity.pdbx_description
1 polymer ?
#
loop_
_entity_poly.entity_id
_entity_poly.type
_entity_poly.pdbx_seq_one_letter_code
_entity_poly.pdbx_strand_id
1 'polypeptide(L)'
;MSDTVELDRASDPQAVRGYAFYDWAKSSFETSVTTAVLPAWFAYMFLKANGLEATVLGTEMTSDAVWSFSVTIAALFVAILAPSLGVIADRRAIKIWWLRVLTYLGAGSTIMLAFAPMIGVSQQWVWLIVMFLMANVGLNGAGVFYNALLPHLGTDDEMDAISNKAYAYGYLGGGLLLAVHLVMFLSITGDWVVPFIMASSGVWWLGFACLTFAWVPEPPIENEMEILGVADSAKFAFRELKKTLGQITRFRTLFIYMLAYFFFIDGINSVTALAGIYGVTVLGLTTGDLIAIILIIQFVAAPCAIGFTKLAERTSTHYALSLSLVMWVVVIVGALSFAPLVLESHDEYDIQFDWDTDGDGIADAEDDDTDGDWYSDAAEEEAGTDPLDPASTPNPNPSIWLQQRLTGTGQYVVSVGDGTYEHGLSQSDEEQTWGSEWSDVLPLHFVENEAGDTIYEFDDPTGPASAVSDAGRISDFTATFDEDSRLSMSVQGGDLDGTTALGDDHPTSLGDGPLDFVSDAVRDNIWKPIGFGVFLQFLLLGCMAGALLGGSQGLARSIFGQMVPETRSAEFFGFFGFFGRVAAILGPLLYGLFTVWYDSRVGIASICVLIVIGAVMMKWVDVDDGRRAAQEEDARNRGISLESE
;
A
#
# COMPACT_ATOMS: atom_id res chain seq x y z
N MET A 1 44.11 3.37 -39.34
CA MET A 1 43.85 4.60 -38.57
C MET A 1 42.43 4.98 -38.91
N SER A 2 41.50 4.48 -38.17
CA SER A 2 40.12 4.90 -38.18
C SER A 2 39.96 5.83 -36.98
N ASP A 3 39.84 7.13 -37.27
CA ASP A 3 39.46 8.11 -36.28
C ASP A 3 38.08 7.74 -35.76
N THR A 4 38.05 7.05 -34.62
CA THR A 4 36.85 7.01 -33.77
C THR A 4 36.69 8.44 -33.27
N VAL A 5 35.78 9.17 -33.88
CA VAL A 5 35.26 10.41 -33.32
C VAL A 5 34.57 9.98 -31.99
N GLU A 6 35.33 9.97 -30.90
CA GLU A 6 34.76 10.11 -29.57
C GLU A 6 34.03 11.46 -29.60
N LEU A 7 32.73 11.40 -29.80
CA LEU A 7 31.86 12.52 -29.52
C LEU A 7 32.05 12.80 -28.01
N ASP A 8 32.76 13.90 -27.75
CA ASP A 8 32.96 14.44 -26.39
C ASP A 8 31.55 14.79 -25.83
N ARG A 9 30.87 13.78 -25.29
CA ARG A 9 29.54 13.89 -24.68
C ARG A 9 29.74 14.37 -23.26
N ALA A 10 30.21 15.61 -23.12
CA ALA A 10 30.18 16.27 -21.83
C ALA A 10 28.71 16.31 -21.33
N SER A 11 28.45 15.80 -20.13
CA SER A 11 27.12 15.84 -19.56
C SER A 11 26.64 17.29 -19.39
N ASP A 12 25.48 17.62 -19.96
CA ASP A 12 24.86 18.92 -19.74
C ASP A 12 24.22 18.91 -18.32
N PRO A 13 24.76 19.72 -17.37
CA PRO A 13 24.23 19.75 -16.01
C PRO A 13 22.77 20.13 -15.93
N GLN A 14 22.24 20.90 -16.89
CA GLN A 14 20.84 21.29 -16.95
C GLN A 14 19.96 20.12 -17.38
N ALA A 15 20.36 19.37 -18.39
CA ALA A 15 19.66 18.18 -18.84
C ALA A 15 19.65 17.08 -17.75
N VAL A 16 20.78 16.87 -17.06
CA VAL A 16 20.89 15.94 -15.92
C VAL A 16 19.97 16.35 -14.78
N ARG A 17 19.87 17.64 -14.45
CA ARG A 17 18.90 18.11 -13.45
C ARG A 17 17.46 17.90 -13.92
N GLY A 18 17.15 18.20 -15.19
CA GLY A 18 15.84 17.96 -15.78
C GLY A 18 15.44 16.50 -15.72
N TYR A 19 16.37 15.59 -15.98
CA TYR A 19 16.17 14.16 -15.85
C TYR A 19 15.85 13.76 -14.39
N ALA A 20 16.63 14.25 -13.43
CA ALA A 20 16.41 13.97 -12.01
C ALA A 20 15.05 14.52 -11.48
N PHE A 21 14.59 15.66 -12.02
CA PHE A 21 13.28 16.20 -11.66
C PHE A 21 12.10 15.36 -12.15
N TYR A 22 12.28 14.46 -13.10
CA TYR A 22 11.23 13.53 -13.46
C TYR A 22 10.97 12.48 -12.35
N ASP A 23 12.04 11.96 -11.74
CA ASP A 23 11.91 11.07 -10.59
C ASP A 23 11.33 11.80 -9.36
N TRP A 24 11.77 13.04 -9.10
CA TRP A 24 11.14 13.91 -8.11
C TRP A 24 9.63 14.06 -8.34
N ALA A 25 9.22 14.25 -9.60
CA ALA A 25 7.83 14.46 -9.98
C ALA A 25 6.97 13.21 -9.79
N LYS A 26 7.38 12.08 -10.39
CA LYS A 26 6.58 10.84 -10.43
C LYS A 26 6.49 10.13 -9.08
N SER A 27 7.49 10.32 -8.20
CA SER A 27 7.51 9.70 -6.88
C SER A 27 6.36 10.14 -5.98
N SER A 28 5.74 11.29 -6.26
CA SER A 28 4.50 11.71 -5.57
C SER A 28 3.36 10.72 -5.75
N PHE A 29 3.21 10.17 -6.97
CA PHE A 29 2.22 9.14 -7.23
C PHE A 29 2.62 7.80 -6.58
N GLU A 30 3.88 7.42 -6.68
CA GLU A 30 4.37 6.15 -6.13
C GLU A 30 4.24 6.10 -4.60
N THR A 31 4.61 7.18 -3.89
CA THR A 31 4.62 7.22 -2.42
C THR A 31 3.27 7.60 -1.82
N SER A 32 2.75 8.79 -2.14
CA SER A 32 1.54 9.31 -1.51
C SER A 32 0.28 8.62 -2.01
N VAL A 33 0.18 8.35 -3.32
CA VAL A 33 -1.06 7.79 -3.89
C VAL A 33 -1.04 6.26 -3.78
N THR A 34 -0.15 5.60 -4.53
CA THR A 34 -0.22 4.13 -4.70
C THR A 34 0.07 3.36 -3.42
N THR A 35 1.00 3.87 -2.59
CA THR A 35 1.46 3.11 -1.42
C THR A 35 0.76 3.54 -0.13
N ALA A 36 0.53 4.85 0.08
CA ALA A 36 0.08 5.36 1.36
C ALA A 36 -1.45 5.54 1.45
N VAL A 37 -2.06 6.29 0.53
CA VAL A 37 -3.41 6.83 0.74
C VAL A 37 -4.48 6.11 -0.08
N LEU A 38 -4.21 5.83 -1.36
CA LEU A 38 -5.23 5.26 -2.24
C LEU A 38 -5.69 3.85 -1.82
N PRO A 39 -4.82 2.93 -1.32
CA PRO A 39 -5.29 1.62 -0.88
C PRO A 39 -6.32 1.72 0.25
N ALA A 40 -6.07 2.56 1.26
CA ALA A 40 -6.99 2.78 2.37
C ALA A 40 -8.29 3.43 1.90
N TRP A 41 -8.18 4.49 1.10
CA TRP A 41 -9.35 5.17 0.56
C TRP A 41 -10.19 4.28 -0.36
N PHE A 42 -9.54 3.44 -1.15
CA PHE A 42 -10.23 2.44 -1.96
C PHE A 42 -10.97 1.42 -1.08
N ALA A 43 -10.32 0.88 -0.05
CA ALA A 43 -10.95 -0.06 0.86
C ALA A 43 -12.19 0.56 1.54
N TYR A 44 -12.08 1.80 2.02
CA TYR A 44 -13.18 2.55 2.59
C TYR A 44 -14.35 2.72 1.59
N MET A 45 -14.07 3.20 0.39
CA MET A 45 -15.11 3.40 -0.64
C MET A 45 -15.74 2.08 -1.10
N PHE A 46 -14.95 1.00 -1.10
CA PHE A 46 -15.45 -0.34 -1.43
C PHE A 46 -16.40 -0.85 -0.34
N LEU A 47 -16.00 -0.77 0.94
CA LEU A 47 -16.82 -1.15 2.09
C LEU A 47 -18.12 -0.35 2.13
N LYS A 48 -18.03 0.98 1.97
CA LYS A 48 -19.20 1.87 1.94
C LYS A 48 -20.21 1.51 0.83
N ALA A 49 -19.73 0.95 -0.29
CA ALA A 49 -20.59 0.62 -1.44
C ALA A 49 -21.14 -0.80 -1.42
N ASN A 50 -20.41 -1.76 -0.85
CA ASN A 50 -20.68 -3.19 -1.03
C ASN A 50 -20.67 -3.99 0.27
N GLY A 51 -20.28 -3.40 1.41
CA GLY A 51 -19.95 -4.18 2.60
C GLY A 51 -18.59 -4.88 2.44
N LEU A 52 -18.42 -6.01 3.10
CA LEU A 52 -17.15 -6.74 3.14
C LEU A 52 -16.75 -7.31 1.78
N GLU A 53 -17.72 -7.75 0.99
CA GLU A 53 -17.53 -8.43 -0.28
C GLU A 53 -18.36 -7.82 -1.40
N ALA A 54 -17.89 -7.94 -2.62
CA ALA A 54 -18.62 -7.56 -3.83
C ALA A 54 -18.59 -8.67 -4.86
N THR A 55 -19.69 -8.87 -5.57
CA THR A 55 -19.74 -9.78 -6.71
C THR A 55 -19.06 -9.17 -7.93
N VAL A 56 -17.80 -9.50 -8.17
CA VAL A 56 -17.01 -9.05 -9.32
C VAL A 56 -16.84 -10.20 -10.31
N LEU A 57 -17.32 -10.03 -11.53
CA LEU A 57 -17.29 -11.06 -12.60
C LEU A 57 -17.92 -12.40 -12.19
N GLY A 58 -18.89 -12.39 -11.27
CA GLY A 58 -19.60 -13.57 -10.79
C GLY A 58 -18.90 -14.32 -9.65
N THR A 59 -17.91 -13.73 -9.03
CA THR A 59 -17.19 -14.24 -7.85
C THR A 59 -17.25 -13.20 -6.75
N GLU A 60 -17.54 -13.59 -5.54
CA GLU A 60 -17.45 -12.76 -4.35
C GLU A 60 -15.98 -12.48 -4.03
N MET A 61 -15.65 -11.23 -3.79
CA MET A 61 -14.28 -10.76 -3.60
C MET A 61 -14.24 -9.66 -2.55
N THR A 62 -13.28 -9.76 -1.66
CA THR A 62 -12.91 -8.71 -0.70
C THR A 62 -12.19 -7.53 -1.39
N SER A 63 -12.10 -6.39 -0.71
CA SER A 63 -11.47 -5.19 -1.27
C SER A 63 -10.00 -5.40 -1.65
N ASP A 64 -9.23 -6.15 -0.85
CA ASP A 64 -7.82 -6.45 -1.14
C ASP A 64 -7.63 -7.43 -2.30
N ALA A 65 -8.56 -8.40 -2.47
CA ALA A 65 -8.58 -9.25 -3.67
C ALA A 65 -8.83 -8.42 -4.94
N VAL A 66 -9.83 -7.53 -4.94
CA VAL A 66 -10.12 -6.62 -6.07
C VAL A 66 -8.95 -5.69 -6.36
N TRP A 67 -8.31 -5.14 -5.32
CA TRP A 67 -7.10 -4.33 -5.47
C TRP A 67 -5.97 -5.11 -6.14
N SER A 68 -5.71 -6.32 -5.67
CA SER A 68 -4.67 -7.20 -6.20
C SER A 68 -4.87 -7.56 -7.68
N PHE A 69 -6.10 -7.91 -8.08
CA PHE A 69 -6.42 -8.11 -9.49
C PHE A 69 -6.25 -6.83 -10.31
N SER A 70 -6.54 -5.66 -9.74
CA SER A 70 -6.34 -4.38 -10.41
C SER A 70 -4.86 -4.10 -10.66
N VAL A 71 -3.98 -4.37 -9.69
CA VAL A 71 -2.52 -4.31 -9.85
C VAL A 71 -2.04 -5.27 -10.93
N THR A 72 -2.56 -6.51 -10.93
CA THR A 72 -2.27 -7.52 -11.97
C THR A 72 -2.66 -7.03 -13.36
N ILE A 73 -3.84 -6.48 -13.53
CA ILE A 73 -4.33 -5.94 -14.80
C ILE A 73 -3.45 -4.77 -15.26
N ALA A 74 -3.08 -3.85 -14.36
CA ALA A 74 -2.18 -2.75 -14.68
C ALA A 74 -0.83 -3.26 -15.19
N ALA A 75 -0.23 -4.24 -14.49
CA ALA A 75 1.03 -4.85 -14.88
C ALA A 75 0.93 -5.56 -16.24
N LEU A 76 -0.16 -6.26 -16.51
CA LEU A 76 -0.42 -6.93 -17.79
C LEU A 76 -0.50 -5.93 -18.96
N PHE A 77 -1.24 -4.84 -18.79
CA PHE A 77 -1.30 -3.77 -19.80
C PHE A 77 0.09 -3.21 -20.10
N VAL A 78 0.87 -2.93 -19.07
CA VAL A 78 2.24 -2.42 -19.23
C VAL A 78 3.13 -3.45 -19.92
N ALA A 79 3.07 -4.72 -19.55
CA ALA A 79 3.86 -5.79 -20.15
C ALA A 79 3.56 -5.96 -21.66
N ILE A 80 2.31 -5.81 -22.06
CA ILE A 80 1.90 -5.90 -23.49
C ILE A 80 2.38 -4.66 -24.26
N LEU A 81 2.30 -3.48 -23.67
CA LEU A 81 2.63 -2.21 -24.34
C LEU A 81 4.13 -1.91 -24.36
N ALA A 82 4.87 -2.28 -23.32
CA ALA A 82 6.27 -1.90 -23.13
C ALA A 82 7.20 -2.29 -24.31
N PRO A 83 7.13 -3.49 -24.91
CA PRO A 83 7.97 -3.85 -26.05
C PRO A 83 7.71 -2.96 -27.27
N SER A 84 6.43 -2.67 -27.54
CA SER A 84 6.05 -1.80 -28.65
C SER A 84 6.52 -0.36 -28.45
N LEU A 85 6.36 0.15 -27.24
CA LEU A 85 6.82 1.50 -26.87
C LEU A 85 8.34 1.60 -26.93
N GLY A 86 9.07 0.57 -26.49
CA GLY A 86 10.54 0.51 -26.60
C GLY A 86 11.03 0.60 -28.05
N VAL A 87 10.44 -0.19 -28.94
CA VAL A 87 10.79 -0.14 -30.38
C VAL A 87 10.49 1.23 -31.01
N ILE A 88 9.37 1.87 -30.61
CA ILE A 88 9.03 3.21 -31.07
C ILE A 88 10.06 4.23 -30.55
N ALA A 89 10.49 4.10 -29.29
CA ALA A 89 11.49 4.98 -28.68
C ALA A 89 12.84 4.96 -29.39
N ASP A 90 13.24 3.78 -29.90
CA ASP A 90 14.56 3.60 -30.52
C ASP A 90 14.59 3.99 -32.02
N ARG A 91 13.44 4.16 -32.66
CA ARG A 91 13.33 4.40 -34.08
C ARG A 91 13.12 5.86 -34.48
N ARG A 92 12.73 6.72 -33.57
CA ARG A 92 12.36 8.11 -33.82
C ARG A 92 12.77 9.05 -32.70
N ALA A 93 13.08 10.29 -33.08
CA ALA A 93 13.29 11.41 -32.16
C ALA A 93 11.95 11.93 -31.60
N ILE A 94 11.21 11.07 -30.88
CA ILE A 94 9.90 11.36 -30.25
C ILE A 94 9.81 10.88 -28.80
N LYS A 95 10.98 10.65 -28.16
CA LYS A 95 11.01 10.16 -26.78
C LYS A 95 10.36 11.14 -25.80
N ILE A 96 10.70 12.42 -25.90
CA ILE A 96 10.13 13.48 -25.06
C ILE A 96 8.63 13.69 -25.34
N TRP A 97 8.21 13.55 -26.59
CA TRP A 97 6.78 13.67 -26.94
C TRP A 97 5.93 12.57 -26.29
N TRP A 98 6.35 11.31 -26.39
CA TRP A 98 5.66 10.19 -25.73
C TRP A 98 5.74 10.30 -24.21
N LEU A 99 6.88 10.71 -23.66
CA LEU A 99 7.05 10.98 -22.24
C LEU A 99 5.99 11.99 -21.76
N ARG A 100 5.77 13.08 -22.51
CA ARG A 100 4.74 14.10 -22.21
C ARG A 100 3.33 13.50 -22.24
N VAL A 101 2.97 12.81 -23.32
CA VAL A 101 1.62 12.24 -23.50
C VAL A 101 1.29 11.27 -22.37
N LEU A 102 2.20 10.36 -22.02
CA LEU A 102 1.99 9.37 -20.98
C LEU A 102 2.02 10.00 -19.58
N THR A 103 2.84 11.03 -19.37
CA THR A 103 2.79 11.81 -18.12
C THR A 103 1.47 12.55 -17.97
N TYR A 104 0.93 13.13 -19.04
CA TYR A 104 -0.39 13.78 -18.98
C TYR A 104 -1.51 12.78 -18.70
N LEU A 105 -1.43 11.57 -19.27
CA LEU A 105 -2.34 10.50 -18.95
C LEU A 105 -2.22 10.11 -17.47
N GLY A 106 -1.01 9.86 -16.97
CA GLY A 106 -0.78 9.41 -15.60
C GLY A 106 -1.17 10.46 -14.56
N ALA A 107 -0.60 11.66 -14.66
CA ALA A 107 -0.88 12.75 -13.73
C ALA A 107 -2.34 13.24 -13.82
N GLY A 108 -2.91 13.29 -15.03
CA GLY A 108 -4.32 13.63 -15.24
C GLY A 108 -5.25 12.62 -14.58
N SER A 109 -5.00 11.32 -14.73
CA SER A 109 -5.79 10.28 -14.06
C SER A 109 -5.64 10.34 -12.54
N THR A 110 -4.45 10.68 -12.04
CA THR A 110 -4.23 10.90 -10.61
C THR A 110 -5.07 12.07 -10.08
N ILE A 111 -5.15 13.17 -10.82
CA ILE A 111 -6.04 14.29 -10.48
C ILE A 111 -7.52 13.86 -10.52
N MET A 112 -7.88 13.00 -11.48
CA MET A 112 -9.27 12.52 -11.61
C MET A 112 -9.69 11.61 -10.45
N LEU A 113 -8.79 10.98 -9.72
CA LEU A 113 -9.12 10.26 -8.48
C LEU A 113 -9.88 11.16 -7.49
N ALA A 114 -9.50 12.43 -7.38
CA ALA A 114 -10.13 13.39 -6.47
C ALA A 114 -11.63 13.61 -6.71
N PHE A 115 -12.16 13.21 -7.85
CA PHE A 115 -13.58 13.38 -8.20
C PHE A 115 -14.44 12.16 -7.78
N ALA A 116 -13.88 11.15 -7.15
CA ALA A 116 -14.63 9.98 -6.67
C ALA A 116 -15.84 10.38 -5.79
N PRO A 117 -15.75 11.30 -4.82
CA PRO A 117 -16.89 11.70 -4.00
C PRO A 117 -18.04 12.39 -4.77
N MET A 118 -17.80 12.83 -6.00
CA MET A 118 -18.83 13.44 -6.85
C MET A 118 -19.63 12.40 -7.67
N ILE A 119 -19.29 11.13 -7.53
CA ILE A 119 -19.91 10.00 -8.23
C ILE A 119 -20.79 9.26 -7.22
N GLY A 120 -21.86 8.61 -7.70
CA GLY A 120 -22.73 7.80 -6.84
C GLY A 120 -21.94 6.74 -6.04
N VAL A 121 -22.33 6.53 -4.80
CA VAL A 121 -21.58 5.71 -3.82
C VAL A 121 -21.23 4.34 -4.38
N SER A 122 -22.16 3.65 -5.00
CA SER A 122 -21.95 2.32 -5.61
C SER A 122 -20.90 2.29 -6.72
N GLN A 123 -20.52 3.44 -7.29
CA GLN A 123 -19.57 3.53 -8.41
C GLN A 123 -18.22 4.16 -8.03
N GLN A 124 -18.08 4.69 -6.82
CA GLN A 124 -16.87 5.38 -6.37
C GLN A 124 -15.64 4.49 -6.43
N TRP A 125 -15.73 3.29 -5.89
CA TRP A 125 -14.62 2.31 -5.89
C TRP A 125 -14.22 1.89 -7.31
N VAL A 126 -15.19 1.73 -8.22
CA VAL A 126 -14.92 1.40 -9.64
C VAL A 126 -14.18 2.55 -10.31
N TRP A 127 -14.58 3.80 -10.03
CA TRP A 127 -13.89 5.00 -10.53
C TRP A 127 -12.44 5.02 -10.06
N LEU A 128 -12.19 4.76 -8.78
CA LEU A 128 -10.83 4.71 -8.23
C LEU A 128 -9.98 3.67 -8.96
N ILE A 129 -10.51 2.45 -9.18
CA ILE A 129 -9.80 1.40 -9.93
C ILE A 129 -9.49 1.83 -11.38
N VAL A 130 -10.46 2.38 -12.09
CA VAL A 130 -10.26 2.79 -13.49
C VAL A 130 -9.21 3.91 -13.58
N MET A 131 -9.28 4.92 -12.73
CA MET A 131 -8.30 6.01 -12.70
C MET A 131 -6.92 5.52 -12.25
N PHE A 132 -6.84 4.60 -11.30
CA PHE A 132 -5.61 3.95 -10.88
C PHE A 132 -4.95 3.16 -12.01
N LEU A 133 -5.70 2.37 -12.76
CA LEU A 133 -5.21 1.63 -13.93
C LEU A 133 -4.62 2.58 -14.98
N MET A 134 -5.35 3.65 -15.32
CA MET A 134 -4.88 4.65 -16.28
C MET A 134 -3.62 5.39 -15.79
N ALA A 135 -3.57 5.72 -14.50
CA ALA A 135 -2.40 6.37 -13.89
C ALA A 135 -1.18 5.45 -13.92
N ASN A 136 -1.34 4.17 -13.61
CA ASN A 136 -0.26 3.16 -13.70
C ASN A 136 0.24 2.94 -15.12
N VAL A 137 -0.65 2.86 -16.10
CA VAL A 137 -0.27 2.78 -17.53
C VAL A 137 0.51 4.04 -17.92
N GLY A 138 0.07 5.22 -17.49
CA GLY A 138 0.78 6.48 -17.70
C GLY A 138 2.18 6.48 -17.08
N LEU A 139 2.30 6.10 -15.81
CA LEU A 139 3.56 6.03 -15.07
C LEU A 139 4.56 5.07 -15.73
N ASN A 140 4.14 3.83 -15.90
CA ASN A 140 5.02 2.77 -16.41
C ASN A 140 5.35 2.95 -17.90
N GLY A 141 4.37 3.40 -18.69
CA GLY A 141 4.59 3.74 -20.10
C GLY A 141 5.58 4.90 -20.26
N ALA A 142 5.42 5.98 -19.48
CA ALA A 142 6.36 7.10 -19.45
C ALA A 142 7.77 6.65 -19.03
N GLY A 143 7.85 5.73 -18.06
CA GLY A 143 9.11 5.15 -17.59
C GLY A 143 9.94 4.47 -18.70
N VAL A 144 9.31 3.94 -19.77
CA VAL A 144 10.03 3.40 -20.94
C VAL A 144 10.86 4.48 -21.61
N PHE A 145 10.20 5.59 -21.92
CA PHE A 145 10.85 6.71 -22.62
C PHE A 145 11.83 7.46 -21.72
N TYR A 146 11.49 7.62 -20.44
CA TYR A 146 12.35 8.22 -19.42
C TYR A 146 13.67 7.46 -19.29
N ASN A 147 13.63 6.14 -19.12
CA ASN A 147 14.83 5.31 -19.02
C ASN A 147 15.64 5.33 -20.33
N ALA A 148 15.00 5.42 -21.49
CA ALA A 148 15.66 5.51 -22.78
C ALA A 148 16.37 6.84 -23.02
N LEU A 149 16.20 7.86 -22.17
CA LEU A 149 16.95 9.12 -22.21
C LEU A 149 18.32 9.00 -21.51
N LEU A 150 18.43 8.13 -20.49
CA LEU A 150 19.64 8.05 -19.64
C LEU A 150 20.95 7.89 -20.42
N PRO A 151 21.07 7.01 -21.45
CA PRO A 151 22.32 6.83 -22.21
C PRO A 151 22.73 8.07 -23.02
N HIS A 152 21.85 9.05 -23.17
CA HIS A 152 22.12 10.27 -23.95
C HIS A 152 22.49 11.47 -23.07
N LEU A 153 22.58 11.31 -21.75
CA LEU A 153 22.79 12.40 -20.80
C LEU A 153 24.23 12.52 -20.27
N GLY A 154 25.09 11.56 -20.57
CA GLY A 154 26.48 11.54 -20.14
C GLY A 154 27.25 10.35 -20.73
N THR A 155 28.50 10.20 -20.31
CA THR A 155 29.35 9.05 -20.67
C THR A 155 28.92 7.80 -19.87
N ASP A 156 29.40 6.62 -20.27
CA ASP A 156 29.10 5.37 -19.57
C ASP A 156 29.56 5.42 -18.11
N ASP A 157 30.67 6.07 -17.80
CA ASP A 157 31.18 6.25 -16.45
C ASP A 157 30.33 7.21 -15.60
N GLU A 158 29.65 8.17 -16.21
CA GLU A 158 28.76 9.12 -15.53
C GLU A 158 27.34 8.59 -15.36
N MET A 159 26.95 7.57 -16.10
CA MET A 159 25.57 7.05 -16.15
C MET A 159 25.07 6.59 -14.79
N ASP A 160 25.91 5.90 -14.00
CA ASP A 160 25.57 5.46 -12.66
C ASP A 160 25.35 6.64 -11.70
N ALA A 161 26.19 7.68 -11.81
CA ALA A 161 26.05 8.89 -10.99
C ALA A 161 24.77 9.67 -11.34
N ILE A 162 24.42 9.76 -12.62
CA ILE A 162 23.19 10.40 -13.11
C ILE A 162 21.97 9.63 -12.63
N SER A 163 21.97 8.30 -12.77
CA SER A 163 20.90 7.43 -12.32
C SER A 163 20.69 7.53 -10.80
N ASN A 164 21.75 7.41 -10.01
CA ASN A 164 21.68 7.51 -8.55
C ASN A 164 21.19 8.87 -8.08
N LYS A 165 21.59 9.95 -8.75
CA LYS A 165 21.08 11.29 -8.49
C LYS A 165 19.58 11.39 -8.74
N ALA A 166 19.08 10.78 -9.81
CA ALA A 166 17.66 10.77 -10.13
C ALA A 166 16.86 10.04 -9.05
N TYR A 167 17.31 8.86 -8.59
CA TYR A 167 16.69 8.16 -7.46
C TYR A 167 16.69 8.99 -6.17
N ALA A 168 17.80 9.66 -5.84
CA ALA A 168 17.88 10.52 -4.67
C ALA A 168 16.85 11.68 -4.73
N TYR A 169 16.69 12.27 -5.91
CA TYR A 169 15.64 13.28 -6.14
C TYR A 169 14.24 12.68 -5.99
N GLY A 170 14.01 11.47 -6.46
CA GLY A 170 12.75 10.75 -6.29
C GLY A 170 12.38 10.57 -4.81
N TYR A 171 13.29 10.03 -4.01
CA TYR A 171 13.06 9.86 -2.56
C TYR A 171 12.79 11.19 -1.85
N LEU A 172 13.55 12.24 -2.19
CA LEU A 172 13.34 13.57 -1.59
C LEU A 172 12.00 14.17 -2.02
N GLY A 173 11.64 14.09 -3.32
CA GLY A 173 10.41 14.65 -3.85
C GLY A 173 9.15 13.95 -3.32
N GLY A 174 9.17 12.62 -3.34
CA GLY A 174 8.09 11.80 -2.79
C GLY A 174 7.95 11.96 -1.28
N GLY A 175 9.07 11.89 -0.54
CA GLY A 175 9.09 12.04 0.91
C GLY A 175 8.65 13.44 1.37
N LEU A 176 9.07 14.49 0.67
CA LEU A 176 8.66 15.87 1.02
C LEU A 176 7.15 16.06 0.86
N LEU A 177 6.58 15.63 -0.26
CA LEU A 177 5.15 15.76 -0.48
C LEU A 177 4.36 14.88 0.49
N LEU A 178 4.84 13.66 0.76
CA LEU A 178 4.22 12.76 1.72
C LEU A 178 4.22 13.37 3.14
N ALA A 179 5.30 14.04 3.55
CA ALA A 179 5.36 14.74 4.84
C ALA A 179 4.32 15.89 4.91
N VAL A 180 4.15 16.63 3.81
CA VAL A 180 3.09 17.68 3.74
C VAL A 180 1.70 17.05 3.86
N HIS A 181 1.47 15.92 3.20
CA HIS A 181 0.20 15.20 3.28
C HIS A 181 -0.07 14.65 4.68
N LEU A 182 0.95 14.15 5.39
CA LEU A 182 0.82 13.72 6.78
C LEU A 182 0.39 14.87 7.68
N VAL A 183 1.07 16.02 7.58
CA VAL A 183 0.70 17.21 8.37
C VAL A 183 -0.74 17.65 8.06
N MET A 184 -1.14 17.63 6.79
CA MET A 184 -2.52 17.95 6.42
C MET A 184 -3.51 16.95 7.03
N PHE A 185 -3.23 15.66 6.91
CA PHE A 185 -4.10 14.59 7.40
C PHE A 185 -4.31 14.67 8.92
N LEU A 186 -3.24 14.98 9.68
CA LEU A 186 -3.30 15.12 11.13
C LEU A 186 -3.86 16.45 11.63
N SER A 187 -3.84 17.51 10.79
CA SER A 187 -4.18 18.87 11.24
C SER A 187 -5.50 19.40 10.68
N ILE A 188 -6.05 18.73 9.69
CA ILE A 188 -7.24 19.23 8.96
C ILE A 188 -8.24 18.10 8.88
N THR A 189 -9.45 18.37 9.33
CA THR A 189 -10.60 17.46 9.26
C THR A 189 -11.46 17.75 8.03
N GLY A 190 -12.17 16.74 7.54
CA GLY A 190 -13.18 16.85 6.47
C GLY A 190 -12.89 15.97 5.25
N ASP A 191 -13.95 15.51 4.61
CA ASP A 191 -13.95 14.56 3.48
C ASP A 191 -13.18 15.03 2.23
N TRP A 192 -12.85 16.31 2.16
CA TRP A 192 -12.07 16.87 1.04
C TRP A 192 -10.56 16.64 1.15
N VAL A 193 -10.04 16.22 2.31
CA VAL A 193 -8.59 16.08 2.57
C VAL A 193 -7.99 15.00 1.66
N VAL A 194 -8.57 13.80 1.64
CA VAL A 194 -8.09 12.69 0.79
C VAL A 194 -8.20 13.03 -0.70
N PRO A 195 -9.34 13.51 -1.22
CA PRO A 195 -9.43 14.05 -2.59
C PRO A 195 -8.36 15.09 -2.91
N PHE A 196 -8.06 16.02 -1.99
CA PHE A 196 -7.02 17.01 -2.20
C PHE A 196 -5.62 16.39 -2.27
N ILE A 197 -5.31 15.38 -1.46
CA ILE A 197 -4.05 14.63 -1.52
C ILE A 197 -3.88 13.98 -2.90
N MET A 198 -4.93 13.38 -3.45
CA MET A 198 -4.92 12.81 -4.80
C MET A 198 -4.64 13.88 -5.86
N ALA A 199 -5.41 14.96 -5.83
CA ALA A 199 -5.26 16.06 -6.80
C ALA A 199 -3.89 16.71 -6.72
N SER A 200 -3.41 17.04 -5.52
CA SER A 200 -2.11 17.69 -5.31
C SER A 200 -0.93 16.80 -5.75
N SER A 201 -1.02 15.50 -5.56
CA SER A 201 -0.02 14.54 -6.07
C SER A 201 0.06 14.55 -7.59
N GLY A 202 -1.08 14.56 -8.28
CA GLY A 202 -1.11 14.66 -9.74
C GLY A 202 -0.60 16.03 -10.25
N VAL A 203 -0.95 17.13 -9.57
CA VAL A 203 -0.44 18.48 -9.88
C VAL A 203 1.06 18.57 -9.65
N TRP A 204 1.58 18.00 -8.56
CA TRP A 204 3.02 17.90 -8.29
C TRP A 204 3.75 17.16 -9.40
N TRP A 205 3.25 15.98 -9.76
CA TRP A 205 3.82 15.20 -10.86
C TRP A 205 3.86 16.01 -12.16
N LEU A 206 2.75 16.59 -12.57
CA LEU A 206 2.66 17.38 -13.79
C LEU A 206 3.57 18.61 -13.74
N GLY A 207 3.56 19.35 -12.63
CA GLY A 207 4.30 20.60 -12.47
C GLY A 207 5.81 20.40 -12.56
N PHE A 208 6.37 19.43 -11.83
CA PHE A 208 7.80 19.17 -11.88
C PHE A 208 8.25 18.45 -13.16
N ALA A 209 7.40 17.61 -13.76
CA ALA A 209 7.70 17.02 -15.08
C ALA A 209 7.87 18.08 -16.18
N CYS A 210 7.24 19.25 -16.06
CA CYS A 210 7.46 20.36 -16.99
C CYS A 210 8.93 20.81 -17.05
N LEU A 211 9.69 20.70 -15.95
CA LEU A 211 11.12 21.01 -15.93
C LEU A 211 11.91 20.01 -16.79
N THR A 212 11.54 18.74 -16.71
CA THR A 212 12.13 17.69 -17.58
C THR A 212 11.85 17.99 -19.06
N PHE A 213 10.60 18.33 -19.38
CA PHE A 213 10.21 18.64 -20.75
C PHE A 213 10.87 19.90 -21.32
N ALA A 214 11.31 20.82 -20.46
CA ALA A 214 11.97 22.06 -20.86
C ALA A 214 13.49 21.92 -20.95
N TRP A 215 14.10 21.07 -20.10
CA TRP A 215 15.55 21.03 -19.93
C TRP A 215 16.22 19.82 -20.57
N VAL A 216 15.48 18.73 -20.80
CA VAL A 216 16.03 17.53 -21.46
C VAL A 216 15.76 17.64 -22.96
N PRO A 217 16.82 17.71 -23.79
CA PRO A 217 16.66 17.76 -25.26
C PRO A 217 16.21 16.39 -25.79
N GLU A 218 15.52 16.40 -26.93
CA GLU A 218 15.24 15.17 -27.68
C GLU A 218 16.54 14.58 -28.23
N PRO A 219 16.89 13.33 -27.92
CA PRO A 219 18.13 12.74 -28.42
C PRO A 219 18.09 12.57 -29.93
N PRO A 220 19.18 12.91 -30.65
CA PRO A 220 19.29 12.66 -32.09
C PRO A 220 19.34 11.15 -32.36
N ILE A 221 18.73 10.72 -33.44
CA ILE A 221 18.79 9.35 -33.94
C ILE A 221 19.58 9.34 -35.23
N GLU A 222 20.64 8.54 -35.27
CA GLU A 222 21.54 8.47 -36.46
C GLU A 222 20.89 7.79 -37.68
N ASN A 223 19.96 6.85 -37.43
CA ASN A 223 19.26 6.12 -38.50
C ASN A 223 17.75 6.09 -38.20
N GLU A 224 17.01 7.08 -38.66
CA GLU A 224 15.56 7.04 -38.65
C GLU A 224 15.06 5.90 -39.52
N MET A 225 14.37 4.94 -38.90
CA MET A 225 13.71 3.85 -39.64
C MET A 225 12.26 4.20 -39.96
N GLU A 226 11.71 3.55 -40.99
CA GLU A 226 10.30 3.67 -41.34
C GLU A 226 9.39 3.37 -40.17
N ILE A 227 8.25 4.08 -40.11
CA ILE A 227 7.26 3.93 -39.02
C ILE A 227 6.66 2.54 -39.12
N LEU A 228 6.89 1.71 -38.11
CA LEU A 228 6.04 0.55 -37.87
C LEU A 228 4.83 0.98 -37.04
N GLY A 229 3.66 0.50 -37.42
CA GLY A 229 2.46 0.61 -36.57
C GLY A 229 2.69 -0.11 -35.22
N VAL A 230 1.88 0.19 -34.20
CA VAL A 230 2.01 -0.42 -32.86
C VAL A 230 2.04 -1.95 -32.93
N ALA A 231 1.16 -2.55 -33.77
CA ALA A 231 1.10 -4.00 -33.95
C ALA A 231 2.36 -4.59 -34.61
N ASP A 232 2.95 -3.88 -35.57
CA ASP A 232 4.17 -4.34 -36.25
C ASP A 232 5.42 -4.11 -35.41
N SER A 233 5.43 -3.06 -34.58
CA SER A 233 6.45 -2.84 -33.54
C SER A 233 6.41 -3.95 -32.48
N ALA A 234 5.24 -4.37 -32.05
CA ALA A 234 5.08 -5.52 -31.14
C ALA A 234 5.59 -6.82 -31.78
N LYS A 235 5.19 -7.12 -33.03
CA LYS A 235 5.70 -8.30 -33.76
C LYS A 235 7.22 -8.29 -33.92
N PHE A 236 7.79 -7.12 -34.19
CA PHE A 236 9.25 -6.96 -34.29
C PHE A 236 9.92 -7.23 -32.94
N ALA A 237 9.44 -6.61 -31.85
CA ALA A 237 9.96 -6.82 -30.50
C ALA A 237 9.88 -8.31 -30.10
N PHE A 238 8.74 -8.99 -30.35
CA PHE A 238 8.61 -10.42 -30.10
C PHE A 238 9.54 -11.28 -30.97
N ARG A 239 9.83 -10.86 -32.20
CA ARG A 239 10.77 -11.57 -33.07
C ARG A 239 12.21 -11.47 -32.55
N GLU A 240 12.63 -10.28 -32.14
CA GLU A 240 13.97 -10.08 -31.52
C GLU A 240 14.05 -10.86 -30.20
N LEU A 241 13.01 -10.81 -29.36
CA LEU A 241 12.90 -11.63 -28.15
C LEU A 241 13.12 -13.12 -28.44
N LYS A 242 12.42 -13.65 -29.44
CA LYS A 242 12.54 -15.06 -29.86
C LYS A 242 13.95 -15.41 -30.37
N LYS A 243 14.59 -14.48 -31.08
CA LYS A 243 15.96 -14.67 -31.60
C LYS A 243 16.96 -14.78 -30.46
N THR A 244 16.87 -13.89 -29.46
CA THR A 244 17.77 -13.90 -28.31
C THR A 244 17.51 -15.09 -27.40
N LEU A 245 16.24 -15.49 -27.18
CA LEU A 245 15.90 -16.74 -26.51
C LEU A 245 16.47 -17.98 -27.23
N GLY A 246 16.66 -17.94 -28.54
CA GLY A 246 17.34 -18.99 -29.30
C GLY A 246 18.82 -19.18 -28.95
N GLN A 247 19.43 -18.26 -28.20
CA GLN A 247 20.83 -18.31 -27.77
C GLN A 247 21.01 -18.79 -26.31
N ILE A 248 19.96 -19.33 -25.71
CA ILE A 248 19.96 -19.82 -24.31
C ILE A 248 21.16 -20.74 -23.99
N THR A 249 21.51 -21.63 -24.92
CA THR A 249 22.61 -22.58 -24.70
C THR A 249 23.98 -21.91 -24.61
N ARG A 250 24.14 -20.74 -25.23
CA ARG A 250 25.38 -19.99 -25.25
C ARG A 250 25.57 -19.11 -24.01
N PHE A 251 24.48 -18.56 -23.50
CA PHE A 251 24.45 -17.70 -22.32
C PHE A 251 23.63 -18.36 -21.20
N ARG A 252 23.87 -19.65 -20.97
CA ARG A 252 23.06 -20.45 -20.04
C ARG A 252 22.95 -19.85 -18.65
N THR A 253 24.07 -19.43 -18.08
CA THR A 253 24.12 -18.85 -16.74
C THR A 253 23.36 -17.52 -16.66
N LEU A 254 23.50 -16.68 -17.67
CA LEU A 254 22.75 -15.42 -17.76
C LEU A 254 21.22 -15.68 -17.83
N PHE A 255 20.78 -16.67 -18.60
CA PHE A 255 19.35 -17.01 -18.67
C PHE A 255 18.82 -17.63 -17.40
N ILE A 256 19.61 -18.46 -16.68
CA ILE A 256 19.23 -18.96 -15.35
C ILE A 256 19.09 -17.78 -14.39
N TYR A 257 20.01 -16.84 -14.43
CA TYR A 257 19.92 -15.62 -13.63
C TYR A 257 18.67 -14.79 -13.96
N MET A 258 18.37 -14.58 -15.23
CA MET A 258 17.18 -13.84 -15.65
C MET A 258 15.88 -14.50 -15.17
N LEU A 259 15.82 -15.82 -15.16
CA LEU A 259 14.67 -16.55 -14.64
C LEU A 259 14.61 -16.46 -13.10
N ALA A 260 15.74 -16.54 -12.41
CA ALA A 260 15.80 -16.28 -10.97
C ALA A 260 15.36 -14.86 -10.64
N TYR A 261 15.86 -13.89 -11.39
CA TYR A 261 15.49 -12.47 -11.29
C TYR A 261 13.99 -12.28 -11.49
N PHE A 262 13.41 -12.88 -12.50
CA PHE A 262 11.96 -12.81 -12.76
C PHE A 262 11.17 -13.19 -11.51
N PHE A 263 11.47 -14.33 -10.89
CA PHE A 263 10.73 -14.78 -9.72
C PHE A 263 10.95 -13.90 -8.49
N PHE A 264 12.20 -13.61 -8.12
CA PHE A 264 12.40 -12.86 -6.88
C PHE A 264 11.99 -11.39 -6.99
N ILE A 265 12.15 -10.76 -8.16
CA ILE A 265 11.75 -9.36 -8.31
C ILE A 265 10.23 -9.21 -8.40
N ASP A 266 9.52 -10.22 -8.94
CA ASP A 266 8.07 -10.27 -8.91
C ASP A 266 7.57 -10.31 -7.45
N GLY A 267 8.12 -11.20 -6.63
CA GLY A 267 7.79 -11.26 -5.22
C GLY A 267 8.06 -9.94 -4.47
N ILE A 268 9.23 -9.34 -4.69
CA ILE A 268 9.60 -8.05 -4.06
C ILE A 268 8.66 -6.91 -4.48
N ASN A 269 8.36 -6.80 -5.77
CA ASN A 269 7.47 -5.76 -6.29
C ASN A 269 6.03 -5.97 -5.78
N SER A 270 5.59 -7.22 -5.66
CA SER A 270 4.26 -7.57 -5.18
C SER A 270 4.06 -7.20 -3.70
N VAL A 271 5.03 -7.50 -2.85
CA VAL A 271 5.00 -7.07 -1.44
C VAL A 271 4.85 -5.56 -1.35
N THR A 272 5.61 -4.79 -2.14
CA THR A 272 5.52 -3.32 -2.13
C THR A 272 4.19 -2.79 -2.64
N ALA A 273 3.60 -3.46 -3.63
CA ALA A 273 2.32 -3.03 -4.23
C ALA A 273 1.09 -3.38 -3.36
N LEU A 274 1.20 -4.42 -2.53
CA LEU A 274 0.08 -4.95 -1.75
C LEU A 274 0.17 -4.63 -0.26
N ALA A 275 1.34 -4.16 0.24
CA ALA A 275 1.53 -3.88 1.65
C ALA A 275 0.51 -2.86 2.21
N GLY A 276 0.19 -1.81 1.45
CA GLY A 276 -0.77 -0.79 1.88
C GLY A 276 -2.17 -1.36 2.07
N ILE A 277 -2.69 -2.08 1.07
CA ILE A 277 -4.04 -2.66 1.17
C ILE A 277 -4.10 -3.73 2.27
N TYR A 278 -3.08 -4.59 2.38
CA TYR A 278 -2.99 -5.59 3.44
C TYR A 278 -2.97 -4.95 4.83
N GLY A 279 -2.25 -3.83 4.98
CA GLY A 279 -2.21 -3.08 6.24
C GLY A 279 -3.58 -2.57 6.68
N VAL A 280 -4.40 -2.11 5.74
CA VAL A 280 -5.75 -1.60 6.03
C VAL A 280 -6.73 -2.74 6.26
N THR A 281 -6.83 -3.68 5.30
CA THR A 281 -7.91 -4.67 5.31
C THR A 281 -7.72 -5.78 6.33
N VAL A 282 -6.47 -6.20 6.56
CA VAL A 282 -6.16 -7.32 7.46
C VAL A 282 -5.74 -6.84 8.84
N LEU A 283 -5.08 -5.69 8.92
CA LEU A 283 -4.48 -5.22 10.16
C LEU A 283 -5.22 -4.01 10.76
N GLY A 284 -6.14 -3.42 10.04
CA GLY A 284 -6.90 -2.26 10.50
C GLY A 284 -6.06 -0.99 10.67
N LEU A 285 -4.94 -0.85 9.93
CA LEU A 285 -4.14 0.38 9.96
C LEU A 285 -4.91 1.54 9.34
N THR A 286 -4.86 2.69 9.99
CA THR A 286 -5.44 3.91 9.45
C THR A 286 -4.63 4.47 8.29
N THR A 287 -5.23 5.35 7.51
CA THR A 287 -4.51 6.10 6.46
C THR A 287 -3.35 6.92 7.06
N GLY A 288 -3.55 7.51 8.24
CA GLY A 288 -2.51 8.24 8.96
C GLY A 288 -1.31 7.37 9.33
N ASP A 289 -1.58 6.18 9.85
CA ASP A 289 -0.54 5.19 10.16
C ASP A 289 0.28 4.81 8.94
N LEU A 290 -0.38 4.50 7.83
CA LEU A 290 0.32 4.16 6.58
C LEU A 290 1.21 5.29 6.10
N ILE A 291 0.71 6.53 6.10
CA ILE A 291 1.50 7.69 5.69
C ILE A 291 2.73 7.85 6.60
N ALA A 292 2.55 7.74 7.92
CA ALA A 292 3.63 7.88 8.89
C ALA A 292 4.67 6.76 8.74
N ILE A 293 4.23 5.51 8.62
CA ILE A 293 5.11 4.35 8.45
C ILE A 293 5.92 4.45 7.16
N ILE A 294 5.28 4.77 6.04
CA ILE A 294 5.95 4.88 4.74
C ILE A 294 6.97 6.03 4.78
N LEU A 295 6.64 7.15 5.42
CA LEU A 295 7.59 8.25 5.59
C LEU A 295 8.84 7.81 6.39
N ILE A 296 8.66 7.09 7.49
CA ILE A 296 9.77 6.56 8.30
C ILE A 296 10.62 5.57 7.48
N ILE A 297 9.98 4.68 6.72
CA ILE A 297 10.66 3.71 5.86
C ILE A 297 11.58 4.41 4.86
N GLN A 298 11.20 5.53 4.28
CA GLN A 298 12.04 6.30 3.34
C GLN A 298 13.37 6.75 3.97
N PHE A 299 13.33 7.17 5.24
CA PHE A 299 14.55 7.57 5.96
C PHE A 299 15.45 6.39 6.32
N VAL A 300 14.89 5.20 6.54
CA VAL A 300 15.65 3.98 6.84
C VAL A 300 16.25 3.38 5.57
N ALA A 301 15.53 3.38 4.46
CA ALA A 301 15.94 2.76 3.22
C ALA A 301 17.24 3.32 2.66
N ALA A 302 17.42 4.63 2.69
CA ALA A 302 18.56 5.31 2.09
C ALA A 302 19.94 4.91 2.69
N PRO A 303 20.16 4.94 4.03
CA PRO A 303 21.43 4.51 4.61
C PRO A 303 21.65 3.00 4.47
N CYS A 304 20.59 2.18 4.49
CA CYS A 304 20.70 0.73 4.35
C CYS A 304 21.13 0.30 2.94
N ALA A 305 20.68 0.99 1.90
CA ALA A 305 21.16 0.76 0.53
C ALA A 305 22.68 0.92 0.42
N ILE A 306 23.25 1.94 1.08
CA ILE A 306 24.71 2.14 1.17
C ILE A 306 25.37 0.98 1.96
N GLY A 307 24.70 0.50 3.01
CA GLY A 307 25.16 -0.65 3.80
C GLY A 307 25.31 -1.91 2.96
N PHE A 308 24.33 -2.23 2.11
CA PHE A 308 24.37 -3.37 1.19
C PHE A 308 25.47 -3.25 0.13
N THR A 309 25.73 -2.05 -0.39
CA THR A 309 26.86 -1.80 -1.29
C THR A 309 28.18 -2.13 -0.60
N LYS A 310 28.40 -1.64 0.62
CA LYS A 310 29.60 -1.96 1.41
C LYS A 310 29.73 -3.45 1.76
N LEU A 311 28.59 -4.12 1.97
CA LEU A 311 28.59 -5.56 2.20
C LEU A 311 29.04 -6.31 0.94
N ALA A 312 28.54 -5.91 -0.22
CA ALA A 312 28.93 -6.50 -1.52
C ALA A 312 30.42 -6.29 -1.82
N GLU A 313 30.98 -5.11 -1.51
CA GLU A 313 32.41 -4.82 -1.63
C GLU A 313 33.28 -5.70 -0.72
N ARG A 314 32.80 -6.07 0.48
CA ARG A 314 33.54 -6.89 1.46
C ARG A 314 33.41 -8.38 1.23
N THR A 315 32.39 -8.82 0.55
CA THR A 315 32.07 -10.24 0.34
C THR A 315 32.04 -10.58 -1.16
N SER A 316 30.86 -10.57 -1.73
CA SER A 316 30.61 -10.59 -3.18
C SER A 316 29.19 -10.08 -3.44
N THR A 317 28.96 -9.56 -4.64
CA THR A 317 27.64 -9.10 -5.06
C THR A 317 26.61 -10.25 -5.01
N HIS A 318 27.03 -11.47 -5.41
CA HIS A 318 26.19 -12.66 -5.36
C HIS A 318 25.79 -13.05 -3.92
N TYR A 319 26.74 -13.01 -2.97
CA TYR A 319 26.45 -13.30 -1.57
C TYR A 319 25.52 -12.27 -0.96
N ALA A 320 25.81 -10.98 -1.18
CA ALA A 320 24.99 -9.88 -0.64
C ALA A 320 23.55 -9.93 -1.18
N LEU A 321 23.36 -10.23 -2.49
CA LEU A 321 22.03 -10.42 -3.06
C LEU A 321 21.34 -11.65 -2.48
N SER A 322 22.03 -12.80 -2.38
CA SER A 322 21.45 -14.03 -1.81
C SER A 322 21.01 -13.82 -0.36
N LEU A 323 21.81 -13.11 0.43
CA LEU A 323 21.45 -12.76 1.81
C LEU A 323 20.20 -11.86 1.84
N SER A 324 20.12 -10.86 0.95
CA SER A 324 18.93 -9.98 0.89
C SER A 324 17.67 -10.77 0.54
N LEU A 325 17.74 -11.76 -0.35
CA LEU A 325 16.60 -12.62 -0.69
C LEU A 325 16.15 -13.50 0.49
N VAL A 326 17.08 -14.03 1.27
CA VAL A 326 16.75 -14.75 2.51
C VAL A 326 16.07 -13.82 3.51
N MET A 327 16.56 -12.59 3.67
CA MET A 327 15.93 -11.61 4.54
C MET A 327 14.54 -11.19 4.04
N TRP A 328 14.30 -11.13 2.73
CA TRP A 328 12.96 -10.91 2.15
C TRP A 328 11.99 -12.05 2.52
N VAL A 329 12.45 -13.29 2.51
CA VAL A 329 11.64 -14.44 3.02
C VAL A 329 11.30 -14.23 4.49
N VAL A 330 12.26 -13.78 5.31
CA VAL A 330 12.00 -13.47 6.74
C VAL A 330 10.97 -12.35 6.88
N VAL A 331 11.03 -11.30 6.06
CA VAL A 331 10.03 -10.22 6.08
C VAL A 331 8.62 -10.75 5.78
N ILE A 332 8.46 -11.57 4.75
CA ILE A 332 7.13 -12.10 4.39
C ILE A 332 6.63 -13.10 5.45
N VAL A 333 7.49 -13.99 5.94
CA VAL A 333 7.12 -14.89 7.03
C VAL A 333 6.78 -14.11 8.30
N GLY A 334 7.51 -13.02 8.55
CA GLY A 334 7.17 -12.08 9.62
C GLY A 334 5.81 -11.41 9.42
N ALA A 335 5.43 -11.09 8.19
CA ALA A 335 4.12 -10.52 7.90
C ALA A 335 2.96 -11.48 8.21
N LEU A 336 3.20 -12.79 8.15
CA LEU A 336 2.21 -13.79 8.60
C LEU A 336 1.99 -13.80 10.11
N SER A 337 2.89 -13.19 10.87
CA SER A 337 2.79 -13.09 12.33
C SER A 337 2.05 -11.84 12.80
N PHE A 338 1.66 -10.97 11.89
CA PHE A 338 0.93 -9.75 12.24
C PHE A 338 -0.45 -10.11 12.82
N ALA A 339 -0.71 -9.56 13.98
CA ALA A 339 -2.03 -9.60 14.58
C ALA A 339 -2.22 -8.37 15.46
N PRO A 340 -3.37 -7.71 15.42
CA PRO A 340 -3.76 -6.73 16.41
C PRO A 340 -3.73 -7.35 17.82
N LEU A 341 -3.40 -6.57 18.82
CA LEU A 341 -3.51 -7.00 20.21
C LEU A 341 -4.99 -7.16 20.55
N VAL A 342 -5.27 -8.09 21.44
CA VAL A 342 -6.63 -8.27 21.97
C VAL A 342 -7.00 -7.01 22.75
N LEU A 343 -8.21 -6.54 22.56
CA LEU A 343 -8.77 -5.40 23.30
C LEU A 343 -8.81 -5.73 24.80
N GLU A 344 -8.27 -4.86 25.64
CA GLU A 344 -8.19 -5.07 27.10
C GLU A 344 -8.95 -4.02 27.87
N SER A 345 -9.09 -2.80 27.36
CA SER A 345 -9.78 -1.69 28.00
C SER A 345 -11.03 -1.28 27.23
N HIS A 346 -11.99 -0.73 27.94
CA HIS A 346 -13.29 -0.32 27.40
C HIS A 346 -13.14 0.71 26.26
N ASP A 347 -12.24 1.63 26.39
CA ASP A 347 -11.92 2.69 25.43
C ASP A 347 -11.27 2.20 24.11
N GLU A 348 -10.89 0.92 24.03
CA GLU A 348 -10.35 0.32 22.81
C GLU A 348 -11.43 -0.28 21.90
N TYR A 349 -12.67 -0.40 22.37
CA TYR A 349 -13.78 -0.97 21.59
C TYR A 349 -14.42 0.08 20.69
N ASP A 350 -14.92 -0.36 19.53
CA ASP A 350 -15.54 0.53 18.54
C ASP A 350 -16.87 1.11 19.02
N ILE A 351 -17.66 0.30 19.74
CA ILE A 351 -18.94 0.70 20.31
C ILE A 351 -18.84 0.58 21.83
N GLN A 352 -19.03 1.67 22.51
CA GLN A 352 -18.95 1.76 23.96
C GLN A 352 -20.32 2.12 24.53
N PHE A 353 -20.80 1.31 25.44
CA PHE A 353 -22.01 1.57 26.19
C PHE A 353 -21.62 1.88 27.64
N ASP A 354 -21.86 3.09 28.04
CA ASP A 354 -21.54 3.60 29.36
C ASP A 354 -22.83 3.80 30.18
N TRP A 355 -22.81 3.44 31.43
CA TRP A 355 -23.94 3.61 32.31
C TRP A 355 -24.07 5.09 32.71
N ASP A 356 -25.29 5.57 32.70
CA ASP A 356 -25.74 6.91 33.10
C ASP A 356 -26.79 6.72 34.19
N THR A 357 -26.41 6.97 35.42
CA THR A 357 -27.21 6.63 36.63
C THR A 357 -28.44 7.52 36.79
N ASP A 358 -28.32 8.81 36.53
CA ASP A 358 -29.43 9.76 36.69
C ASP A 358 -30.27 9.96 35.43
N GLY A 359 -29.75 9.53 34.27
CA GLY A 359 -30.44 9.58 32.99
C GLY A 359 -30.42 10.96 32.32
N ASP A 360 -29.41 11.77 32.58
CA ASP A 360 -29.28 13.10 32.01
C ASP A 360 -28.61 13.08 30.60
N GLY A 361 -28.00 11.97 30.22
CA GLY A 361 -27.33 11.73 28.94
C GLY A 361 -25.82 11.89 29.02
N ILE A 362 -25.24 12.02 30.19
CA ILE A 362 -23.81 12.02 30.45
C ILE A 362 -23.46 10.69 31.11
N ALA A 363 -22.40 10.02 30.68
CA ALA A 363 -21.96 8.78 31.29
C ALA A 363 -21.39 9.03 32.69
N ASP A 364 -21.63 8.12 33.64
CA ASP A 364 -21.11 8.23 35.02
C ASP A 364 -19.62 8.56 35.11
N ALA A 365 -18.83 8.11 34.16
CA ALA A 365 -17.38 8.38 34.11
C ALA A 365 -17.01 9.83 33.72
N GLU A 366 -17.93 10.55 33.09
CA GLU A 366 -17.77 11.92 32.62
C GLU A 366 -18.63 12.93 33.39
N ASP A 367 -19.48 12.42 34.27
CA ASP A 367 -20.40 13.22 35.08
C ASP A 367 -19.74 13.65 36.39
N ASP A 368 -19.90 14.91 36.74
CA ASP A 368 -19.44 15.49 38.02
C ASP A 368 -20.49 15.29 39.15
N ASP A 369 -21.73 14.86 38.84
CA ASP A 369 -22.89 14.69 39.76
C ASP A 369 -23.67 13.45 39.32
N THR A 370 -23.05 12.28 39.46
CA THR A 370 -23.44 11.01 38.85
C THR A 370 -24.87 10.55 39.20
N ASP A 371 -25.40 10.92 40.37
CA ASP A 371 -26.76 10.56 40.78
C ASP A 371 -27.79 11.70 40.65
N GLY A 372 -27.33 12.85 40.15
CA GLY A 372 -28.16 14.01 39.85
C GLY A 372 -28.74 14.68 41.10
N ASP A 373 -28.10 14.53 42.25
CA ASP A 373 -28.59 15.08 43.52
C ASP A 373 -28.15 16.51 43.80
N TRP A 374 -27.43 17.12 42.86
CA TRP A 374 -26.90 18.50 42.89
C TRP A 374 -25.70 18.69 43.82
N TYR A 375 -25.16 17.64 44.35
CA TYR A 375 -23.82 17.63 44.96
C TYR A 375 -22.87 16.92 43.99
N SER A 376 -21.72 17.45 43.83
CA SER A 376 -20.71 16.78 42.97
C SER A 376 -20.15 15.56 43.72
N ASP A 377 -19.80 14.54 42.96
CA ASP A 377 -19.16 13.31 43.45
C ASP A 377 -17.97 13.61 44.37
N ALA A 378 -17.15 14.58 44.00
CA ALA A 378 -16.03 15.03 44.83
C ALA A 378 -16.45 15.61 46.18
N ALA A 379 -17.59 16.30 46.23
CA ALA A 379 -18.13 16.85 47.50
C ALA A 379 -18.75 15.75 48.37
N GLU A 380 -19.33 14.75 47.75
CA GLU A 380 -19.88 13.60 48.43
C GLU A 380 -18.82 12.68 49.00
N GLU A 381 -17.76 12.38 48.22
CA GLU A 381 -16.58 11.66 48.68
C GLU A 381 -15.94 12.36 49.90
N GLU A 382 -15.81 13.71 49.87
CA GLU A 382 -15.29 14.48 51.01
C GLU A 382 -16.20 14.38 52.24
N ALA A 383 -17.50 14.31 52.02
CA ALA A 383 -18.51 14.19 53.09
C ALA A 383 -18.66 12.74 53.57
N GLY A 384 -18.21 11.76 52.78
CA GLY A 384 -18.38 10.33 53.06
C GLY A 384 -19.81 9.81 52.76
N THR A 385 -20.48 10.46 51.79
CA THR A 385 -21.73 10.02 51.20
C THR A 385 -21.48 9.20 49.95
N ASP A 386 -22.51 8.60 49.36
CA ASP A 386 -22.40 7.70 48.21
C ASP A 386 -22.78 8.46 46.93
N PRO A 387 -21.85 8.73 45.99
CA PRO A 387 -22.12 9.46 44.76
C PRO A 387 -23.06 8.76 43.76
N LEU A 388 -23.46 7.53 44.05
CA LEU A 388 -24.38 6.76 43.21
C LEU A 388 -25.78 6.62 43.83
N ASP A 389 -26.00 7.16 45.03
CA ASP A 389 -27.28 7.08 45.73
C ASP A 389 -27.84 8.48 46.03
N PRO A 390 -28.77 8.98 45.20
CA PRO A 390 -29.35 10.31 45.36
C PRO A 390 -30.05 10.55 46.70
N ALA A 391 -30.16 9.53 47.53
CA ALA A 391 -30.66 9.64 48.91
C ALA A 391 -29.53 9.83 49.94
N SER A 392 -28.27 9.68 49.52
CA SER A 392 -27.07 9.72 50.38
C SER A 392 -26.36 11.07 50.35
N THR A 393 -27.08 12.15 50.48
CA THR A 393 -26.57 13.52 50.30
C THR A 393 -25.74 14.04 51.48
N PRO A 394 -24.71 14.86 51.27
CA PRO A 394 -23.91 15.50 52.30
C PRO A 394 -24.72 16.39 53.25
N ASN A 395 -25.79 16.99 52.76
CA ASN A 395 -26.69 17.83 53.55
C ASN A 395 -28.13 17.68 53.05
N PRO A 396 -28.85 16.64 53.48
CA PRO A 396 -30.14 16.28 52.93
C PRO A 396 -31.18 17.42 53.06
N ASN A 397 -31.60 17.93 51.91
CA ASN A 397 -32.65 18.93 51.78
C ASN A 397 -33.95 18.27 51.28
N PRO A 398 -35.00 18.16 52.09
CA PRO A 398 -36.24 17.46 51.71
C PRO A 398 -36.93 18.01 50.47
N SER A 399 -36.65 19.26 50.11
CA SER A 399 -37.27 19.90 48.93
C SER A 399 -36.58 19.51 47.64
N ILE A 400 -35.27 19.31 47.65
CA ILE A 400 -34.48 18.83 46.51
C ILE A 400 -34.76 17.34 46.30
N TRP A 401 -34.75 16.56 47.35
CA TRP A 401 -34.98 15.12 47.31
C TRP A 401 -36.34 14.72 46.68
N LEU A 402 -37.41 15.53 46.85
CA LEU A 402 -38.71 15.29 46.21
C LEU A 402 -38.69 15.57 44.70
N GLN A 403 -37.83 16.44 44.23
CA GLN A 403 -37.71 16.79 42.83
C GLN A 403 -36.85 15.77 42.05
N GLN A 404 -35.86 15.22 42.68
CA GLN A 404 -34.96 14.22 42.12
C GLN A 404 -35.62 12.86 41.89
N ARG A 405 -36.53 12.45 42.75
CA ARG A 405 -37.28 11.21 42.57
C ARG A 405 -38.16 11.15 41.33
N LEU A 406 -38.17 12.23 40.54
CA LEU A 406 -38.89 12.36 39.27
C LEU A 406 -37.94 12.28 38.05
N THR A 407 -36.64 12.24 38.25
CA THR A 407 -35.64 12.11 37.19
C THR A 407 -35.08 10.70 37.17
N GLY A 408 -35.22 10.06 36.11
CA GLY A 408 -34.51 8.95 35.52
C GLY A 408 -34.42 7.61 36.27
N THR A 409 -34.83 6.60 35.60
CA THR A 409 -34.26 5.24 35.72
C THR A 409 -32.96 5.27 34.95
N GLY A 410 -31.85 4.80 35.49
CA GLY A 410 -30.57 4.73 34.82
C GLY A 410 -30.69 4.13 33.41
N GLN A 411 -29.88 4.61 32.53
CA GLN A 411 -29.87 4.24 31.13
C GLN A 411 -28.43 3.99 30.69
N TYR A 412 -28.25 3.51 29.48
CA TYR A 412 -26.93 3.45 28.84
C TYR A 412 -26.79 4.57 27.84
N VAL A 413 -25.64 5.19 27.85
CA VAL A 413 -25.18 6.14 26.82
C VAL A 413 -24.25 5.42 25.88
N VAL A 414 -24.46 5.56 24.58
CA VAL A 414 -23.62 4.92 23.59
C VAL A 414 -22.71 5.93 22.94
N SER A 415 -21.43 5.61 22.88
CA SER A 415 -20.44 6.32 22.08
C SER A 415 -19.82 5.37 21.06
N VAL A 416 -19.44 5.92 19.91
CA VAL A 416 -18.65 5.23 18.91
C VAL A 416 -17.25 5.79 18.98
N GLY A 417 -16.27 4.94 19.31
CA GLY A 417 -14.89 5.33 19.43
C GLY A 417 -14.38 5.98 18.15
N ASP A 418 -13.19 6.59 18.19
CA ASP A 418 -12.58 7.33 17.06
C ASP A 418 -12.33 6.45 15.81
N GLY A 419 -12.96 5.28 15.81
CA GLY A 419 -13.13 4.33 14.74
C GLY A 419 -11.90 4.19 13.86
N THR A 420 -10.94 3.39 14.27
CA THR A 420 -9.97 2.84 13.35
C THR A 420 -10.65 2.17 12.15
N TYR A 421 -11.93 1.97 12.25
CA TYR A 421 -12.81 1.38 11.24
C TYR A 421 -13.96 2.34 10.92
N GLU A 422 -13.75 3.24 9.97
CA GLU A 422 -14.84 3.97 9.34
C GLU A 422 -15.71 2.98 8.56
N HIS A 423 -16.84 2.59 9.12
CA HIS A 423 -17.72 1.59 8.54
C HIS A 423 -19.05 2.18 8.11
N GLY A 424 -19.22 2.22 6.79
CA GLY A 424 -20.55 2.15 6.25
C GLY A 424 -21.07 0.71 6.43
N LEU A 425 -22.14 0.51 7.17
CA LEU A 425 -22.87 -0.73 7.19
C LEU A 425 -23.79 -0.72 5.97
N SER A 426 -23.41 -1.44 4.92
CA SER A 426 -24.28 -1.57 3.75
C SER A 426 -25.16 -2.81 3.90
N GLN A 427 -26.46 -2.62 3.73
CA GLN A 427 -27.39 -3.72 3.57
C GLN A 427 -27.35 -4.15 2.10
N SER A 428 -26.47 -5.10 1.74
CA SER A 428 -26.39 -5.59 0.36
C SER A 428 -27.34 -6.75 0.08
N ASP A 429 -27.91 -7.41 1.10
CA ASP A 429 -28.83 -8.54 0.94
C ASP A 429 -29.90 -8.60 2.06
N GLU A 430 -30.97 -9.33 1.81
CA GLU A 430 -32.15 -9.49 2.68
C GLU A 430 -31.83 -10.03 4.09
N GLU A 431 -30.60 -10.41 4.38
CA GLU A 431 -30.17 -11.02 5.65
C GLU A 431 -29.48 -10.06 6.62
N GLN A 432 -29.03 -8.87 6.20
CA GLN A 432 -28.45 -7.88 7.14
C GLN A 432 -29.53 -6.98 7.73
N THR A 433 -30.30 -7.51 8.67
CA THR A 433 -31.39 -6.79 9.32
C THR A 433 -30.96 -5.97 10.54
N TRP A 434 -29.78 -6.21 11.09
CA TRP A 434 -29.41 -5.63 12.38
C TRP A 434 -29.27 -4.09 12.36
N GLY A 435 -28.87 -3.47 11.25
CA GLY A 435 -28.86 -2.00 11.15
C GLY A 435 -30.25 -1.37 11.30
N SER A 436 -31.33 -1.99 10.74
CA SER A 436 -32.69 -1.50 10.86
C SER A 436 -33.35 -1.84 12.20
N GLU A 437 -32.98 -2.96 12.80
CA GLU A 437 -33.49 -3.40 14.09
C GLU A 437 -32.82 -2.67 15.26
N TRP A 438 -31.56 -2.27 15.08
CA TRP A 438 -30.73 -1.70 16.13
C TRP A 438 -30.47 -0.19 16.01
N SER A 439 -31.13 0.49 15.07
CA SER A 439 -31.08 1.95 14.96
C SER A 439 -31.59 2.69 16.20
N ASP A 440 -32.38 2.02 17.05
CA ASP A 440 -32.84 2.55 18.34
C ASP A 440 -31.81 2.32 19.47
N VAL A 441 -30.77 1.50 19.20
CA VAL A 441 -29.73 1.13 20.19
C VAL A 441 -28.41 1.84 19.83
N LEU A 442 -28.17 2.04 18.54
CA LEU A 442 -26.95 2.66 18.04
C LEU A 442 -27.26 4.01 17.39
N PRO A 443 -26.35 4.98 17.47
CA PRO A 443 -26.49 6.27 16.79
C PRO A 443 -26.26 6.11 15.27
N LEU A 444 -27.18 5.43 14.60
CA LEU A 444 -27.13 5.13 13.19
C LEU A 444 -28.15 5.97 12.45
N HIS A 445 -27.76 6.55 11.33
CA HIS A 445 -28.68 7.05 10.33
C HIS A 445 -28.56 6.24 9.05
N PHE A 446 -29.62 6.16 8.28
CA PHE A 446 -29.56 5.51 6.99
C PHE A 446 -29.51 6.52 5.84
N VAL A 447 -28.69 6.23 4.86
CA VAL A 447 -28.56 7.00 3.62
C VAL A 447 -28.96 6.09 2.47
N GLU A 448 -29.90 6.52 1.65
CA GLU A 448 -30.24 5.81 0.41
C GLU A 448 -29.19 6.16 -0.65
N ASN A 449 -28.45 5.14 -1.14
CA ASN A 449 -27.50 5.35 -2.21
C ASN A 449 -28.19 5.54 -3.57
N GLU A 450 -27.45 5.92 -4.63
CA GLU A 450 -28.02 6.10 -5.98
C GLU A 450 -28.57 4.81 -6.59
N ALA A 451 -28.22 3.64 -6.08
CA ALA A 451 -28.75 2.34 -6.48
C ALA A 451 -30.07 2.01 -5.79
N GLY A 452 -30.46 2.78 -4.77
CA GLY A 452 -31.66 2.54 -3.97
C GLY A 452 -31.43 1.59 -2.79
N ASP A 453 -30.16 1.27 -2.51
CA ASP A 453 -29.80 0.45 -1.35
C ASP A 453 -29.72 1.33 -0.10
N THR A 454 -30.11 0.78 1.04
CA THR A 454 -29.99 1.45 2.33
C THR A 454 -28.59 1.22 2.89
N ILE A 455 -27.87 2.31 3.20
CA ILE A 455 -26.56 2.27 3.86
C ILE A 455 -26.75 2.86 5.24
N TYR A 456 -26.24 2.18 6.27
CA TYR A 456 -26.23 2.67 7.63
C TYR A 456 -24.87 3.27 7.95
N GLU A 457 -24.88 4.48 8.46
CA GLU A 457 -23.69 5.21 8.91
C GLU A 457 -23.88 5.64 10.36
N PHE A 458 -22.83 5.62 11.16
CA PHE A 458 -22.86 6.21 12.49
C PHE A 458 -22.99 7.73 12.37
N ASP A 459 -23.76 8.36 13.23
CA ASP A 459 -24.08 9.78 13.15
C ASP A 459 -22.82 10.64 13.19
N ASP A 460 -22.02 10.56 14.17
CA ASP A 460 -20.71 11.21 14.24
C ASP A 460 -19.83 10.41 15.21
N PRO A 461 -18.79 9.74 14.73
CA PRO A 461 -17.91 8.97 15.60
C PRO A 461 -17.16 9.84 16.62
N THR A 462 -17.16 11.18 16.45
CA THR A 462 -16.56 12.13 17.38
C THR A 462 -17.59 13.02 18.07
N GLY A 463 -18.87 12.75 17.84
CA GLY A 463 -19.99 13.50 18.40
C GLY A 463 -20.32 13.14 19.85
N PRO A 464 -21.24 13.88 20.45
CA PRO A 464 -21.72 13.55 21.80
C PRO A 464 -22.41 12.18 21.80
N ALA A 465 -22.23 11.43 22.88
CA ALA A 465 -22.88 10.16 23.08
C ALA A 465 -24.41 10.26 22.94
N SER A 466 -25.03 9.20 22.43
CA SER A 466 -26.48 9.11 22.30
C SER A 466 -27.05 8.20 23.38
N ALA A 467 -28.10 8.65 24.07
CA ALA A 467 -28.70 7.91 25.14
C ALA A 467 -29.45 6.68 24.62
N VAL A 468 -29.23 5.55 25.26
CA VAL A 468 -29.93 4.27 25.03
C VAL A 468 -30.52 3.78 26.33
N SER A 469 -31.80 3.61 26.41
CA SER A 469 -32.51 3.43 27.69
C SER A 469 -32.78 2.00 28.11
N ASP A 470 -32.44 0.99 27.34
CA ASP A 470 -32.91 -0.37 27.58
C ASP A 470 -31.80 -1.42 27.62
N ALA A 471 -31.43 -1.87 28.83
CA ALA A 471 -30.46 -2.95 29.02
C ALA A 471 -30.87 -4.27 28.33
N GLY A 472 -32.17 -4.53 28.17
CA GLY A 472 -32.67 -5.70 27.45
C GLY A 472 -32.30 -5.66 25.97
N ARG A 473 -32.42 -4.51 25.34
CA ARG A 473 -32.03 -4.31 23.92
C ARG A 473 -30.53 -4.47 23.71
N ILE A 474 -29.70 -3.94 24.62
CA ILE A 474 -28.26 -4.12 24.54
C ILE A 474 -27.89 -5.61 24.70
N SER A 475 -28.56 -6.33 25.60
CA SER A 475 -28.34 -7.76 25.75
C SER A 475 -28.76 -8.55 24.51
N ASP A 476 -29.89 -8.20 23.89
CA ASP A 476 -30.32 -8.82 22.62
C ASP A 476 -29.38 -8.47 21.46
N PHE A 477 -28.92 -7.22 21.37
CA PHE A 477 -27.94 -6.78 20.42
C PHE A 477 -26.63 -7.56 20.57
N THR A 478 -26.11 -7.69 21.79
CA THR A 478 -24.89 -8.46 22.08
C THR A 478 -25.05 -9.93 21.65
N ALA A 479 -26.22 -10.52 21.78
CA ALA A 479 -26.46 -11.91 21.42
C ALA A 479 -26.51 -12.15 19.88
N THR A 480 -26.70 -11.11 19.09
CA THR A 480 -26.77 -11.16 17.61
C THR A 480 -25.61 -10.46 16.93
N PHE A 481 -24.62 -10.03 17.71
CA PHE A 481 -23.53 -9.15 17.25
C PHE A 481 -22.40 -9.86 16.53
N ASP A 482 -22.36 -11.14 16.43
CA ASP A 482 -21.15 -11.92 16.10
C ASP A 482 -20.98 -12.27 14.63
N GLU A 483 -22.05 -12.50 13.88
CA GLU A 483 -21.92 -12.94 12.50
C GLU A 483 -21.68 -11.75 11.54
N ASP A 484 -20.67 -11.85 10.68
CA ASP A 484 -20.32 -10.89 9.60
C ASP A 484 -20.06 -9.44 10.05
N SER A 485 -19.71 -9.21 11.31
CA SER A 485 -19.36 -7.88 11.82
C SER A 485 -17.85 -7.67 11.93
N ARG A 486 -17.40 -6.45 11.58
CA ARG A 486 -16.03 -5.99 11.83
C ARG A 486 -15.91 -5.13 13.09
N LEU A 487 -16.98 -4.93 13.80
CA LEU A 487 -17.03 -4.06 14.97
C LEU A 487 -16.78 -4.84 16.25
N SER A 488 -16.45 -4.12 17.29
CA SER A 488 -16.35 -4.60 18.66
C SER A 488 -17.21 -3.74 19.57
N MET A 489 -17.71 -4.31 20.66
CA MET A 489 -18.47 -3.56 21.64
C MET A 489 -18.11 -3.92 23.07
N SER A 490 -18.26 -2.98 23.96
CA SER A 490 -18.05 -3.14 25.40
C SER A 490 -19.07 -2.35 26.18
N VAL A 491 -19.45 -2.86 27.34
CA VAL A 491 -20.37 -2.21 28.26
C VAL A 491 -19.65 -1.95 29.59
N GLN A 492 -19.72 -0.73 30.07
CA GLN A 492 -19.18 -0.33 31.38
C GLN A 492 -20.28 0.19 32.28
N GLY A 493 -20.33 -0.33 33.48
CA GLY A 493 -21.35 0.02 34.49
C GLY A 493 -22.72 -0.65 34.31
N GLY A 494 -23.64 -0.40 35.24
CA GLY A 494 -24.98 -0.93 35.23
C GLY A 494 -25.06 -2.47 35.35
N ASP A 495 -26.23 -3.02 34.98
CA ASP A 495 -26.48 -4.46 35.09
C ASP A 495 -25.71 -5.32 34.07
N LEU A 496 -25.17 -4.71 33.01
CA LEU A 496 -24.42 -5.37 31.93
C LEU A 496 -22.92 -5.12 32.00
N ASP A 497 -22.42 -4.57 33.11
CA ASP A 497 -21.00 -4.26 33.29
C ASP A 497 -20.08 -5.42 32.92
N GLY A 498 -19.03 -5.10 32.11
CA GLY A 498 -18.05 -6.07 31.64
C GLY A 498 -18.55 -6.97 30.51
N THR A 499 -19.75 -6.73 29.95
CA THR A 499 -20.20 -7.43 28.74
C THR A 499 -19.41 -6.92 27.54
N THR A 500 -18.86 -7.84 26.74
CA THR A 500 -18.12 -7.53 25.52
C THR A 500 -18.58 -8.44 24.40
N ALA A 501 -18.56 -7.92 23.17
CA ALA A 501 -18.74 -8.74 21.97
C ALA A 501 -17.71 -8.31 20.90
N LEU A 502 -17.33 -9.25 20.08
CA LEU A 502 -16.34 -9.07 19.03
C LEU A 502 -16.87 -9.73 17.76
N GLY A 503 -16.99 -8.99 16.68
CA GLY A 503 -17.42 -9.53 15.41
C GLY A 503 -16.38 -10.50 14.82
N ASP A 504 -16.84 -11.50 14.10
CA ASP A 504 -15.98 -12.55 13.52
C ASP A 504 -14.98 -11.96 12.51
N ASP A 505 -15.36 -10.92 11.79
CA ASP A 505 -14.52 -10.21 10.82
C ASP A 505 -13.72 -9.03 11.43
N HIS A 506 -13.78 -8.84 12.75
CA HIS A 506 -12.99 -7.81 13.41
C HIS A 506 -11.48 -8.15 13.31
N PRO A 507 -10.58 -7.18 13.01
CA PRO A 507 -9.15 -7.45 12.83
C PRO A 507 -8.43 -8.12 14.00
N THR A 508 -8.94 -7.96 15.23
CA THR A 508 -8.41 -8.67 16.41
C THR A 508 -8.96 -10.09 16.53
N SER A 509 -10.09 -10.39 15.88
CA SER A 509 -10.58 -11.74 15.70
C SER A 509 -9.66 -12.46 14.73
N LEU A 510 -9.03 -13.51 15.15
CA LEU A 510 -8.29 -14.39 14.27
C LEU A 510 -9.23 -15.53 13.93
N GLY A 511 -9.79 -15.47 12.72
CA GLY A 511 -10.76 -16.42 12.25
C GLY A 511 -10.21 -17.83 12.03
N ASP A 512 -10.99 -18.66 11.34
CA ASP A 512 -10.64 -20.05 11.00
C ASP A 512 -9.67 -20.16 9.81
N GLY A 513 -8.96 -19.08 9.46
CA GLY A 513 -7.98 -19.06 8.38
C GLY A 513 -6.87 -20.08 8.58
N PRO A 514 -6.40 -20.75 7.50
CA PRO A 514 -5.41 -21.82 7.60
C PRO A 514 -4.08 -21.42 8.24
N LEU A 515 -3.76 -20.12 8.27
CA LEU A 515 -2.51 -19.57 8.81
C LEU A 515 -2.70 -18.75 10.09
N ASP A 516 -3.91 -18.57 10.57
CA ASP A 516 -4.22 -17.73 11.74
C ASP A 516 -3.59 -18.26 13.03
N PHE A 517 -3.40 -19.57 13.14
CA PHE A 517 -2.66 -20.16 14.26
C PHE A 517 -1.23 -19.60 14.40
N VAL A 518 -0.60 -19.13 13.31
CA VAL A 518 0.74 -18.50 13.35
C VAL A 518 0.64 -17.13 13.97
N SER A 519 -0.35 -16.34 13.53
CA SER A 519 -0.60 -14.99 14.01
C SER A 519 -0.97 -15.01 15.49
N ASP A 520 -1.85 -15.92 15.89
CA ASP A 520 -2.29 -16.11 17.26
C ASP A 520 -1.13 -16.49 18.18
N ALA A 521 -0.35 -17.52 17.80
CA ALA A 521 0.81 -17.94 18.57
C ALA A 521 1.87 -16.84 18.72
N VAL A 522 2.09 -16.01 17.70
CA VAL A 522 3.07 -14.94 17.76
C VAL A 522 2.51 -13.73 18.52
N ARG A 523 1.22 -13.42 18.39
CA ARG A 523 0.54 -12.40 19.19
C ARG A 523 0.73 -12.66 20.69
N ASP A 524 0.40 -13.85 21.14
CA ASP A 524 0.39 -14.18 22.56
C ASP A 524 1.80 -14.31 23.15
N ASN A 525 2.77 -14.83 22.38
CA ASN A 525 4.09 -15.12 22.90
C ASN A 525 5.13 -14.02 22.62
N ILE A 526 4.90 -13.14 21.64
CA ILE A 526 5.85 -12.10 21.25
C ILE A 526 5.24 -10.71 21.33
N TRP A 527 4.18 -10.43 20.57
CA TRP A 527 3.68 -9.06 20.45
C TRP A 527 3.04 -8.54 21.73
N LYS A 528 2.17 -9.33 22.36
CA LYS A 528 1.52 -8.97 23.62
C LYS A 528 2.52 -8.75 24.77
N PRO A 529 3.51 -9.64 25.03
CA PRO A 529 4.50 -9.46 26.10
C PRO A 529 5.39 -8.23 25.95
N ILE A 530 5.63 -7.76 24.72
CA ILE A 530 6.46 -6.56 24.46
C ILE A 530 5.63 -5.30 24.20
N GLY A 531 4.29 -5.41 24.17
CA GLY A 531 3.38 -4.30 23.92
C GLY A 531 3.47 -3.71 22.51
N PHE A 532 3.77 -4.55 21.49
CA PHE A 532 3.86 -4.08 20.10
C PHE A 532 2.51 -4.20 19.40
N GLY A 533 1.76 -3.12 19.34
CA GLY A 533 0.57 -2.98 18.51
C GLY A 533 0.91 -3.05 17.01
N VAL A 534 -0.12 -3.12 16.19
CA VAL A 534 -0.02 -3.33 14.72
C VAL A 534 0.87 -2.28 14.05
N PHE A 535 0.77 -1.02 14.44
CA PHE A 535 1.62 0.06 13.93
C PHE A 535 3.11 -0.27 14.05
N LEU A 536 3.55 -0.69 15.24
CA LEU A 536 4.97 -1.02 15.48
C LEU A 536 5.39 -2.31 14.78
N GLN A 537 4.52 -3.31 14.70
CA GLN A 537 4.75 -4.56 13.97
C GLN A 537 4.99 -4.26 12.49
N PHE A 538 4.08 -3.51 11.87
CA PHE A 538 4.16 -3.15 10.45
C PHE A 538 5.34 -2.20 10.18
N LEU A 539 5.61 -1.24 11.06
CA LEU A 539 6.77 -0.36 10.96
C LEU A 539 8.08 -1.14 11.00
N LEU A 540 8.23 -2.10 11.91
CA LEU A 540 9.45 -2.90 12.05
C LEU A 540 9.75 -3.67 10.76
N LEU A 541 8.78 -4.41 10.25
CA LEU A 541 8.96 -5.18 9.02
C LEU A 541 9.02 -4.30 7.78
N GLY A 542 8.28 -3.20 7.76
CA GLY A 542 8.36 -2.19 6.71
C GLY A 542 9.75 -1.55 6.62
N CYS A 543 10.38 -1.23 7.75
CA CYS A 543 11.76 -0.76 7.79
C CYS A 543 12.76 -1.81 7.30
N MET A 544 12.55 -3.09 7.64
CA MET A 544 13.37 -4.19 7.09
C MET A 544 13.19 -4.31 5.57
N ALA A 545 11.96 -4.30 5.09
CA ALA A 545 11.65 -4.34 3.65
C ALA A 545 12.28 -3.15 2.90
N GLY A 546 12.13 -1.93 3.42
CA GLY A 546 12.73 -0.72 2.86
C GLY A 546 14.26 -0.79 2.81
N ALA A 547 14.89 -1.30 3.89
CA ALA A 547 16.34 -1.51 3.93
C ALA A 547 16.82 -2.49 2.84
N LEU A 548 16.02 -3.52 2.54
CA LEU A 548 16.35 -4.53 1.55
C LEU A 548 16.09 -4.08 0.12
N LEU A 549 15.07 -3.24 -0.10
CA LEU A 549 14.57 -2.89 -1.42
C LEU A 549 15.64 -2.27 -2.32
N GLY A 550 16.29 -1.20 -1.85
CA GLY A 550 17.34 -0.51 -2.61
C GLY A 550 18.57 -1.40 -2.84
N GLY A 551 18.97 -2.20 -1.84
CA GLY A 551 20.06 -3.15 -1.93
C GLY A 551 19.79 -4.24 -2.95
N SER A 552 18.63 -4.90 -2.88
CA SER A 552 18.25 -6.00 -3.78
C SER A 552 18.23 -5.59 -5.25
N GLN A 553 17.61 -4.45 -5.55
CA GLN A 553 17.49 -3.96 -6.93
C GLN A 553 18.82 -3.53 -7.52
N GLY A 554 19.65 -2.83 -6.73
CA GLY A 554 20.98 -2.38 -7.14
C GLY A 554 21.93 -3.55 -7.40
N LEU A 555 21.98 -4.51 -6.47
CA LEU A 555 22.83 -5.71 -6.60
C LEU A 555 22.37 -6.61 -7.75
N ALA A 556 21.06 -6.76 -7.95
CA ALA A 556 20.52 -7.53 -9.06
C ALA A 556 20.95 -6.95 -10.42
N ARG A 557 20.86 -5.62 -10.58
CA ARG A 557 21.33 -4.95 -11.80
C ARG A 557 22.83 -5.11 -12.00
N SER A 558 23.62 -5.03 -10.94
CA SER A 558 25.08 -5.20 -10.99
C SER A 558 25.48 -6.61 -11.42
N ILE A 559 24.90 -7.66 -10.84
CA ILE A 559 25.17 -9.05 -11.26
C ILE A 559 24.82 -9.27 -12.73
N PHE A 560 23.69 -8.75 -13.16
CA PHE A 560 23.30 -8.82 -14.57
C PHE A 560 24.33 -8.15 -15.47
N GLY A 561 24.74 -6.91 -15.16
CA GLY A 561 25.73 -6.16 -15.93
C GLY A 561 27.07 -6.87 -16.06
N GLN A 562 27.51 -7.60 -15.00
CA GLN A 562 28.76 -8.36 -15.02
C GLN A 562 28.76 -9.56 -15.98
N MET A 563 27.59 -10.08 -16.34
CA MET A 563 27.42 -11.26 -17.19
C MET A 563 26.98 -10.92 -18.62
N VAL A 564 26.84 -9.63 -18.94
CA VAL A 564 26.38 -9.15 -20.25
C VAL A 564 27.56 -8.74 -21.12
N PRO A 565 27.65 -9.21 -22.39
CA PRO A 565 28.66 -8.73 -23.33
C PRO A 565 28.52 -7.20 -23.57
N GLU A 566 29.62 -6.45 -23.48
CA GLU A 566 29.62 -5.01 -23.73
C GLU A 566 29.10 -4.67 -25.13
N THR A 567 29.51 -5.46 -26.15
CA THR A 567 29.11 -5.29 -27.55
C THR A 567 27.60 -5.49 -27.79
N ARG A 568 26.87 -6.09 -26.86
CA ARG A 568 25.42 -6.37 -26.93
C ARG A 568 24.65 -5.90 -25.70
N SER A 569 25.22 -5.00 -24.93
CA SER A 569 24.65 -4.54 -23.66
C SER A 569 23.23 -3.98 -23.81
N ALA A 570 22.99 -3.15 -24.81
CA ALA A 570 21.66 -2.56 -25.04
C ALA A 570 20.57 -3.63 -25.30
N GLU A 571 20.88 -4.68 -26.05
CA GLU A 571 19.98 -5.80 -26.30
C GLU A 571 19.63 -6.53 -25.00
N PHE A 572 20.62 -6.92 -24.22
CA PHE A 572 20.41 -7.67 -22.99
C PHE A 572 19.78 -6.83 -21.88
N PHE A 573 20.13 -5.55 -21.74
CA PHE A 573 19.45 -4.66 -20.80
C PHE A 573 18.00 -4.37 -21.20
N GLY A 574 17.69 -4.35 -22.49
CA GLY A 574 16.32 -4.34 -22.99
C GLY A 574 15.52 -5.56 -22.50
N PHE A 575 16.13 -6.75 -22.53
CA PHE A 575 15.55 -7.98 -21.95
C PHE A 575 15.36 -7.89 -20.45
N PHE A 576 16.37 -7.46 -19.72
CA PHE A 576 16.29 -7.29 -18.28
C PHE A 576 15.13 -6.36 -17.88
N GLY A 577 14.99 -5.23 -18.57
CA GLY A 577 13.90 -4.31 -18.37
C GLY A 577 12.52 -4.90 -18.71
N PHE A 578 12.42 -5.72 -19.77
CA PHE A 578 11.19 -6.43 -20.11
C PHE A 578 10.83 -7.46 -19.02
N PHE A 579 11.78 -8.32 -18.62
CA PHE A 579 11.53 -9.31 -17.57
C PHE A 579 11.15 -8.66 -16.24
N GLY A 580 11.80 -7.55 -15.86
CA GLY A 580 11.45 -6.82 -14.63
C GLY A 580 10.04 -6.21 -14.65
N ARG A 581 9.46 -5.95 -15.83
CA ARG A 581 8.08 -5.45 -15.95
C ARG A 581 7.05 -6.57 -16.01
N VAL A 582 7.35 -7.65 -16.72
CA VAL A 582 6.50 -8.85 -16.73
C VAL A 582 6.47 -9.49 -15.35
N ALA A 583 7.53 -9.34 -14.58
CA ALA A 583 7.67 -9.79 -13.20
C ALA A 583 6.87 -8.94 -12.18
N ALA A 584 5.83 -8.27 -12.53
CA ALA A 584 4.90 -7.60 -11.61
C ALA A 584 3.47 -8.15 -11.76
N ILE A 585 3.35 -9.29 -12.45
CA ILE A 585 2.05 -9.87 -12.80
C ILE A 585 1.73 -11.07 -11.89
N LEU A 586 2.71 -11.94 -11.69
CA LEU A 586 2.46 -13.25 -11.11
C LEU A 586 2.17 -13.16 -9.59
N GLY A 587 2.90 -12.31 -8.88
CA GLY A 587 2.72 -12.15 -7.44
C GLY A 587 1.35 -11.60 -7.04
N PRO A 588 0.91 -10.44 -7.58
CA PRO A 588 -0.43 -9.94 -7.30
C PRO A 588 -1.54 -10.89 -7.76
N LEU A 589 -1.34 -11.59 -8.90
CA LEU A 589 -2.28 -12.60 -9.35
C LEU A 589 -2.40 -13.76 -8.36
N LEU A 590 -1.28 -14.27 -7.85
CA LEU A 590 -1.28 -15.33 -6.83
C LEU A 590 -1.94 -14.84 -5.54
N TYR A 591 -1.56 -13.63 -5.08
CA TYR A 591 -2.21 -13.05 -3.91
C TYR A 591 -3.73 -13.04 -4.07
N GLY A 592 -4.25 -12.43 -5.13
CA GLY A 592 -5.69 -12.32 -5.35
C GLY A 592 -6.40 -13.67 -5.45
N LEU A 593 -5.80 -14.66 -6.15
CA LEU A 593 -6.37 -16.00 -6.27
C LEU A 593 -6.42 -16.73 -4.92
N PHE A 594 -5.34 -16.64 -4.15
CA PHE A 594 -5.28 -17.31 -2.85
C PHE A 594 -6.11 -16.58 -1.78
N THR A 595 -6.27 -15.27 -1.88
CA THR A 595 -7.22 -14.50 -1.04
C THR A 595 -8.65 -14.96 -1.30
N VAL A 596 -9.07 -15.06 -2.56
CA VAL A 596 -10.43 -15.52 -2.93
C VAL A 596 -10.68 -16.99 -2.54
N TRP A 597 -9.66 -17.86 -2.58
CA TRP A 597 -9.84 -19.28 -2.27
C TRP A 597 -9.72 -19.61 -0.79
N TYR A 598 -9.06 -18.77 -0.04
CA TYR A 598 -8.76 -18.98 1.38
C TYR A 598 -8.93 -17.66 2.16
N ASP A 599 -7.85 -16.89 2.29
CA ASP A 599 -7.79 -15.59 2.98
C ASP A 599 -6.57 -14.76 2.54
N SER A 600 -6.51 -13.51 3.00
CA SER A 600 -5.43 -12.57 2.67
C SER A 600 -4.06 -12.99 3.25
N ARG A 601 -4.01 -13.78 4.34
CA ARG A 601 -2.76 -14.32 4.92
C ARG A 601 -2.19 -15.41 4.04
N VAL A 602 -3.02 -16.28 3.50
CA VAL A 602 -2.60 -17.25 2.48
C VAL A 602 -2.17 -16.53 1.20
N GLY A 603 -2.88 -15.45 0.85
CA GLY A 603 -2.50 -14.56 -0.25
C GLY A 603 -1.06 -14.05 -0.11
N ILE A 604 -0.70 -13.44 1.03
CA ILE A 604 0.67 -12.92 1.24
C ILE A 604 1.71 -14.06 1.31
N ALA A 605 1.36 -15.21 1.90
CA ALA A 605 2.22 -16.39 1.92
C ALA A 605 2.56 -16.91 0.53
N SER A 606 1.64 -16.82 -0.42
CA SER A 606 1.83 -17.24 -1.80
C SER A 606 2.96 -16.48 -2.50
N ILE A 607 3.14 -15.20 -2.17
CA ILE A 607 4.23 -14.37 -2.70
C ILE A 607 5.60 -14.88 -2.23
N CYS A 608 5.68 -15.41 -1.02
CA CYS A 608 6.92 -15.98 -0.49
C CYS A 608 7.48 -17.07 -1.40
N VAL A 609 6.61 -17.87 -2.00
CA VAL A 609 7.00 -18.95 -2.91
C VAL A 609 7.83 -18.43 -4.09
N LEU A 610 7.48 -17.26 -4.64
CA LEU A 610 8.22 -16.64 -5.75
C LEU A 610 9.64 -16.26 -5.34
N ILE A 611 9.78 -15.63 -4.17
CA ILE A 611 11.11 -15.23 -3.67
C ILE A 611 11.95 -16.45 -3.35
N VAL A 612 11.35 -17.48 -2.75
CA VAL A 612 12.05 -18.76 -2.45
C VAL A 612 12.51 -19.44 -3.73
N ILE A 613 11.68 -19.53 -4.77
CA ILE A 613 12.08 -20.08 -6.07
C ILE A 613 13.26 -19.29 -6.63
N GLY A 614 13.18 -17.96 -6.67
CA GLY A 614 14.24 -17.09 -7.15
C GLY A 614 15.54 -17.27 -6.33
N ALA A 615 15.45 -17.29 -5.00
CA ALA A 615 16.60 -17.49 -4.11
C ALA A 615 17.26 -18.87 -4.27
N VAL A 616 16.46 -19.93 -4.45
CA VAL A 616 16.98 -21.27 -4.73
C VAL A 616 17.67 -21.33 -6.08
N MET A 617 17.11 -20.68 -7.11
CA MET A 617 17.71 -20.63 -8.44
C MET A 617 19.03 -19.88 -8.46
N MET A 618 19.24 -18.89 -7.59
CA MET A 618 20.52 -18.19 -7.44
C MET A 618 21.69 -19.14 -7.11
N LYS A 619 21.44 -20.29 -6.51
CA LYS A 619 22.48 -21.30 -6.24
C LYS A 619 23.10 -21.89 -7.50
N TRP A 620 22.40 -21.84 -8.63
CA TRP A 620 22.88 -22.33 -9.93
C TRP A 620 23.47 -21.24 -10.81
N VAL A 621 23.56 -20.02 -10.30
CA VAL A 621 24.13 -18.86 -11.01
C VAL A 621 25.61 -18.76 -10.66
N ASP A 622 26.47 -19.14 -11.58
CA ASP A 622 27.92 -18.93 -11.51
C ASP A 622 28.27 -17.64 -12.27
N VAL A 623 28.49 -16.57 -11.52
CA VAL A 623 28.75 -15.24 -12.09
C VAL A 623 30.06 -15.24 -12.89
N ASP A 624 31.08 -16.03 -12.49
CA ASP A 624 32.36 -16.09 -13.18
C ASP A 624 32.26 -16.84 -14.52
N ASP A 625 31.39 -17.88 -14.59
CA ASP A 625 31.06 -18.54 -15.85
C ASP A 625 30.33 -17.59 -16.80
N GLY A 626 29.33 -16.83 -16.27
CA GLY A 626 28.60 -15.83 -17.02
C GLY A 626 29.52 -14.72 -17.56
N ARG A 627 30.47 -14.25 -16.74
CA ARG A 627 31.47 -13.24 -17.13
C ARG A 627 32.40 -13.74 -18.24
N ARG A 628 32.88 -15.00 -18.14
CA ARG A 628 33.68 -15.65 -19.18
C ARG A 628 32.94 -15.72 -20.52
N ALA A 629 31.68 -16.18 -20.49
CA ALA A 629 30.85 -16.23 -21.70
C ALA A 629 30.64 -14.86 -22.35
N ALA A 630 30.50 -13.81 -21.56
CA ALA A 630 30.39 -12.43 -22.03
C ALA A 630 31.70 -11.96 -22.71
N GLN A 631 32.85 -12.22 -22.07
CA GLN A 631 34.18 -11.87 -22.61
C GLN A 631 34.50 -12.61 -23.91
N GLU A 632 34.15 -13.91 -24.01
CA GLU A 632 34.33 -14.70 -25.23
C GLU A 632 33.48 -14.15 -26.39
N GLU A 633 32.26 -13.69 -26.11
CA GLU A 633 31.40 -13.07 -27.11
C GLU A 633 31.98 -11.73 -27.59
N ASP A 634 32.45 -10.89 -26.65
CA ASP A 634 33.08 -9.60 -26.98
C ASP A 634 34.35 -9.77 -27.80
N ALA A 635 35.21 -10.72 -27.43
CA ALA A 635 36.40 -11.04 -28.22
C ALA A 635 36.04 -11.48 -29.64
N ARG A 636 35.03 -12.33 -29.79
CA ARG A 636 34.55 -12.78 -31.11
C ARG A 636 33.99 -11.63 -31.92
N ASN A 637 33.20 -10.75 -31.33
CA ASN A 637 32.61 -9.61 -32.04
C ASN A 637 33.65 -8.57 -32.44
N ARG A 638 34.73 -8.45 -31.65
CA ARG A 638 35.89 -7.58 -31.94
C ARG A 638 36.96 -8.23 -32.81
N GLY A 639 36.83 -9.51 -33.19
CA GLY A 639 37.81 -10.24 -34.00
C GLY A 639 39.13 -10.52 -33.27
N ILE A 640 39.11 -10.57 -31.95
CA ILE A 640 40.27 -10.83 -31.08
C ILE A 640 40.29 -12.31 -30.73
N SER A 641 41.41 -13.01 -30.95
CA SER A 641 41.59 -14.36 -30.45
C SER A 641 41.95 -14.29 -28.96
N LEU A 642 41.12 -14.88 -28.07
CA LEU A 642 41.53 -15.15 -26.70
C LEU A 642 42.57 -16.27 -26.76
N GLU A 643 43.82 -15.97 -26.41
CA GLU A 643 44.80 -17.01 -26.10
C GLU A 643 44.28 -17.75 -24.86
N SER A 644 44.17 -19.09 -24.97
CA SER A 644 43.80 -19.96 -23.87
C SER A 644 44.92 -19.94 -22.83
N GLU A 645 44.70 -19.21 -21.71
CA GLU A 645 45.47 -19.45 -20.47
C GLU A 645 45.00 -20.69 -19.77
#